data_dd58a792dc57c3368fe54c7d5fbc0837
#
_entry.id   dd58a792dc57c3368fe54c7d5fbc0837
#
_cell.length_a   1.000
_cell.length_b   1.000
_cell.length_c   1.000
_cell.angle_alpha   90.00
_cell.angle_beta   90.00
_cell.angle_gamma   90.00
#
_symmetry.space_group_name_H-M   'P 1'
#
loop_
_entity.id
_entity.type
_entity.pdbx_description
1 polymer ?
#
loop_
_entity_poly.entity_id
_entity_poly.type
_entity_poly.pdbx_seq_one_letter_code
_entity_poly.pdbx_strand_id
1 'polypeptide(L)'
;MPRIRVPLANFQFGEVSPSLTSRTDTKIYNAAAKKVENFFLRNEGGLLRRFGTERIHEFDTTVDPTTCTITVSDYANIATGSTIVLNTGDTEITLEFEAAGASSPSSASGNTHFVRANQDNNTTADNIFTALNAVSGFTVANPAAAVVTVKRDNYNSVDNLTVTSSDTTRLTATNFTGGTKRQHRLVPFIFSDDERYIISLEDAKIRVFQISPTTGAVSLIQTITADTSSAALPFSDDILEELTYAQSGDIMFIAHQTFMVRQLVRTGLTTFEVSTFNFDTRIDQFGINQPYYSFHPTDVTLDVNATSGTGATLTTSAAYFNAAHVGTRLRYHKSEILITAVASSTSATGNIINSLTARLAADAIETTDGVADVEVTFALHGLKVNDSITISNAGAVGGIAANQINGTRAIQEVIDENVFVVTCGANANASSVGGGSIKITTHAPTTQWEEQSYSSYRGFPAAVAFHENRLWFAGTIAQPDGIWASQSASYFNFDVGDGADNDALDLTASIGEINTIRHIVSNRDLQIFSSTSEFYIPAFTDKPITPTNAQIKRQTPYGSNFVKPQPFDGATLFVQKTGSVVREYIYSDAEGAYVSTGISTLSPHLITDPVQMGILSGAINRPESYAFLVNRNGKMAIFTSNRSEERAGWSEFTTQGKFHSVCVIDDRVFFVMQHDKGGDTEKFILSEMDSEYNLDFSDKFTGTAGVFGVSSHFANGALVDVVNGTDYLGSFTVAGGNVDVSAVQEITSAEIGYSFNVEAETLPVDAQVVGGPLTGQPRAINRVILDLNSTLSVSVNGTALVIRQVNSNFSTARVPVTGKEEFRLLGYSTDPTVKITQISPLALQINGLVAEVAF
;
A
#
# COMPACT_ATOMS: atom_id res chain seq x y z
N MET A 1 -44.64 -35.30 5.35
CA MET A 1 -43.74 -34.62 4.43
C MET A 1 -42.43 -35.40 4.37
N PRO A 2 -41.91 -35.66 3.19
CA PRO A 2 -40.58 -36.26 3.05
C PRO A 2 -39.53 -35.36 3.70
N ARG A 3 -38.51 -35.96 4.30
CA ARG A 3 -37.41 -35.26 4.93
C ARG A 3 -36.10 -35.77 4.36
N ILE A 4 -35.21 -34.90 4.06
CA ILE A 4 -33.87 -35.23 3.60
C ILE A 4 -32.81 -34.46 4.45
N ARG A 5 -31.71 -35.11 4.73
CA ARG A 5 -30.58 -34.44 5.40
C ARG A 5 -29.59 -34.02 4.34
N VAL A 6 -29.29 -32.71 4.34
CA VAL A 6 -28.31 -32.12 3.47
C VAL A 6 -27.07 -31.79 4.33
N PRO A 7 -25.97 -32.51 4.15
CA PRO A 7 -24.75 -32.14 4.84
C PRO A 7 -24.15 -30.91 4.13
N LEU A 8 -24.08 -29.80 4.85
CA LEU A 8 -23.31 -28.63 4.50
C LEU A 8 -22.04 -28.71 5.37
N ALA A 9 -21.21 -29.73 5.12
CA ALA A 9 -20.21 -30.17 6.08
C ALA A 9 -19.03 -29.22 6.22
N ASN A 10 -18.86 -28.26 5.30
CA ASN A 10 -17.74 -27.37 5.33
C ASN A 10 -18.07 -26.02 4.67
N PHE A 11 -17.18 -25.04 4.92
CA PHE A 11 -17.21 -23.68 4.34
C PHE A 11 -15.93 -23.38 3.55
N GLN A 12 -15.34 -24.38 2.90
CA GLN A 12 -14.02 -24.34 2.29
C GLN A 12 -13.81 -23.22 1.28
N PHE A 13 -14.86 -22.83 0.56
CA PHE A 13 -14.80 -21.75 -0.43
C PHE A 13 -15.23 -20.40 0.13
N GLY A 14 -15.61 -20.34 1.42
CA GLY A 14 -15.97 -19.09 2.09
C GLY A 14 -17.16 -18.40 1.44
N GLU A 15 -17.13 -17.06 1.49
CA GLU A 15 -18.17 -16.21 0.92
C GLU A 15 -18.04 -16.11 -0.60
N VAL A 16 -19.12 -16.32 -1.31
CA VAL A 16 -19.18 -16.25 -2.77
C VAL A 16 -20.20 -15.21 -3.24
N SER A 17 -20.02 -14.75 -4.47
CA SER A 17 -20.88 -13.75 -5.09
C SER A 17 -22.36 -14.15 -5.03
N PRO A 18 -23.26 -13.20 -4.72
CA PRO A 18 -24.71 -13.42 -4.82
C PRO A 18 -25.17 -13.96 -6.17
N SER A 19 -24.43 -13.75 -7.24
CA SER A 19 -24.73 -14.29 -8.58
C SER A 19 -24.63 -15.81 -8.65
N LEU A 20 -24.02 -16.48 -7.67
CA LEU A 20 -23.90 -17.93 -7.61
C LEU A 20 -25.05 -18.61 -6.86
N THR A 21 -25.97 -17.88 -6.28
CA THR A 21 -27.09 -18.42 -5.48
C THR A 21 -27.99 -19.40 -6.22
N SER A 22 -28.08 -19.34 -7.55
CA SER A 22 -28.86 -20.22 -8.39
C SER A 22 -28.06 -21.34 -9.07
N ARG A 23 -26.74 -21.41 -8.83
CA ARG A 23 -25.83 -22.36 -9.49
C ARG A 23 -25.62 -23.61 -8.64
N THR A 24 -26.73 -24.30 -8.32
CA THR A 24 -26.73 -25.54 -7.51
C THR A 24 -26.03 -26.73 -8.21
N ASP A 25 -25.70 -26.57 -9.50
CA ASP A 25 -24.97 -27.54 -10.32
C ASP A 25 -23.45 -27.56 -10.05
N THR A 26 -22.92 -26.56 -9.36
CA THR A 26 -21.48 -26.46 -9.12
C THR A 26 -21.04 -27.26 -7.90
N LYS A 27 -19.84 -27.87 -7.97
CA LYS A 27 -19.28 -28.66 -6.85
C LYS A 27 -19.04 -27.81 -5.58
N ILE A 28 -18.82 -26.51 -5.75
CA ILE A 28 -18.54 -25.59 -4.65
C ILE A 28 -19.80 -25.17 -3.89
N TYR A 29 -21.00 -25.35 -4.45
CA TYR A 29 -22.25 -24.81 -3.90
C TYR A 29 -22.48 -25.15 -2.43
N ASN A 30 -22.34 -26.43 -2.08
CA ASN A 30 -22.58 -26.92 -0.72
C ASN A 30 -21.38 -26.66 0.24
N ALA A 31 -20.26 -26.15 -0.27
CA ALA A 31 -19.06 -25.84 0.51
C ALA A 31 -18.75 -24.34 0.52
N ALA A 32 -19.67 -23.54 -0.01
CA ALA A 32 -19.61 -22.08 -0.03
C ALA A 32 -20.72 -21.47 0.82
N ALA A 33 -20.57 -20.21 1.15
CA ALA A 33 -21.55 -19.44 1.91
C ALA A 33 -21.98 -18.18 1.15
N LYS A 34 -23.18 -17.69 1.45
CA LYS A 34 -23.67 -16.39 1.00
C LYS A 34 -23.03 -15.24 1.74
N LYS A 35 -22.67 -15.47 3.02
CA LYS A 35 -21.98 -14.49 3.87
C LYS A 35 -21.08 -15.21 4.86
N VAL A 36 -19.86 -14.68 5.06
CA VAL A 36 -18.92 -15.11 6.11
C VAL A 36 -18.23 -13.87 6.66
N GLU A 37 -18.79 -13.32 7.73
CA GLU A 37 -18.31 -12.09 8.36
C GLU A 37 -17.68 -12.39 9.71
N ASN A 38 -16.43 -11.91 9.90
CA ASN A 38 -15.65 -12.06 11.12
C ASN A 38 -15.40 -13.52 11.55
N PHE A 39 -15.17 -14.38 10.53
CA PHE A 39 -14.71 -15.74 10.72
C PHE A 39 -13.43 -16.03 9.92
N PHE A 40 -12.53 -16.78 10.55
CA PHE A 40 -11.47 -17.49 9.85
C PHE A 40 -12.01 -18.79 9.28
N LEU A 41 -11.64 -19.10 8.05
CA LEU A 41 -11.88 -20.40 7.43
C LEU A 41 -10.77 -21.36 7.86
N ARG A 42 -11.15 -22.52 8.39
CA ARG A 42 -10.22 -23.56 8.86
C ARG A 42 -9.90 -24.56 7.77
N ASN A 43 -8.72 -25.18 7.83
CA ASN A 43 -8.32 -26.24 6.88
C ASN A 43 -9.28 -27.42 6.86
N GLU A 44 -9.88 -27.75 7.99
CA GLU A 44 -10.89 -28.80 8.10
C GLU A 44 -12.26 -28.39 7.51
N GLY A 45 -12.38 -27.14 7.06
CA GLY A 45 -13.63 -26.60 6.49
C GLY A 45 -14.56 -25.96 7.50
N GLY A 46 -14.15 -25.87 8.77
CA GLY A 46 -14.89 -25.19 9.82
C GLY A 46 -14.72 -23.66 9.79
N LEU A 47 -15.49 -23.01 10.67
CA LEU A 47 -15.44 -21.57 10.90
C LEU A 47 -14.94 -21.30 12.33
N LEU A 48 -13.94 -20.43 12.48
CA LEU A 48 -13.47 -19.93 13.76
C LEU A 48 -13.74 -18.43 13.83
N ARG A 49 -14.49 -17.97 14.82
CA ARG A 49 -14.68 -16.54 15.09
C ARG A 49 -13.32 -15.85 15.17
N ARG A 50 -13.15 -14.70 14.51
CA ARG A 50 -11.93 -13.92 14.69
C ARG A 50 -11.76 -13.45 16.12
N PHE A 51 -10.55 -13.28 16.54
CA PHE A 51 -10.23 -12.73 17.84
C PHE A 51 -10.57 -11.24 17.92
N GLY A 52 -10.70 -10.72 19.14
CA GLY A 52 -10.76 -9.30 19.38
C GLY A 52 -9.42 -8.60 19.15
N THR A 53 -9.39 -7.31 19.38
CA THR A 53 -8.17 -6.51 19.24
C THR A 53 -7.82 -5.79 20.52
N GLU A 54 -6.58 -6.01 20.99
CA GLU A 54 -5.98 -5.23 22.07
C GLU A 54 -5.61 -3.84 21.57
N ARG A 55 -5.93 -2.81 22.33
CA ARG A 55 -5.53 -1.45 22.05
C ARG A 55 -4.12 -1.19 22.56
N ILE A 56 -3.19 -0.84 21.65
CA ILE A 56 -1.79 -0.60 21.98
C ILE A 56 -1.49 0.90 22.12
N HIS A 57 -1.85 1.68 21.11
CA HIS A 57 -1.48 3.09 21.09
C HIS A 57 -2.55 3.91 20.34
N GLU A 58 -2.88 5.08 20.90
CA GLU A 58 -3.71 6.06 20.21
C GLU A 58 -2.81 7.12 19.56
N PHE A 59 -2.96 7.29 18.27
CA PHE A 59 -2.25 8.34 17.55
C PHE A 59 -2.84 9.71 17.89
N ASP A 60 -2.01 10.72 17.97
CA ASP A 60 -2.40 12.12 18.21
C ASP A 60 -3.06 12.78 16.98
N THR A 61 -3.11 12.05 15.86
CA THR A 61 -3.70 12.50 14.61
C THR A 61 -5.22 12.41 14.68
N THR A 62 -5.91 13.50 14.41
CA THR A 62 -7.37 13.57 14.32
C THR A 62 -7.82 13.74 12.89
N VAL A 63 -9.01 13.28 12.58
CA VAL A 63 -9.64 13.40 11.27
C VAL A 63 -10.90 14.26 11.43
N ASP A 64 -10.96 15.35 10.71
CA ASP A 64 -12.14 16.20 10.66
C ASP A 64 -12.96 15.87 9.41
N PRO A 65 -14.28 15.77 9.52
CA PRO A 65 -15.14 15.56 8.37
C PRO A 65 -15.26 16.84 7.54
N THR A 66 -15.57 16.70 6.26
CA THR A 66 -15.98 17.86 5.46
C THR A 66 -17.32 18.40 5.95
N THR A 67 -17.45 19.71 5.97
CA THR A 67 -18.66 20.39 6.44
C THR A 67 -19.20 21.35 5.39
N CYS A 68 -20.52 21.51 5.37
CA CYS A 68 -21.19 22.60 4.65
C CYS A 68 -22.15 23.34 5.58
N THR A 69 -22.54 24.55 5.20
CA THR A 69 -23.53 25.32 5.91
C THR A 69 -24.72 25.63 5.01
N ILE A 70 -25.92 25.59 5.57
CA ILE A 70 -27.16 26.02 4.94
C ILE A 70 -27.71 27.17 5.75
N THR A 71 -27.90 28.33 5.14
CA THR A 71 -28.38 29.55 5.80
C THR A 71 -29.73 29.93 5.23
N VAL A 72 -30.69 30.17 6.12
CA VAL A 72 -32.02 30.70 5.80
C VAL A 72 -32.02 32.20 6.03
N SER A 73 -32.16 32.98 4.97
CA SER A 73 -32.15 34.47 5.02
C SER A 73 -33.53 35.08 5.06
N ASP A 74 -34.53 34.48 4.40
CA ASP A 74 -35.89 35.01 4.31
C ASP A 74 -36.89 33.85 4.12
N TYR A 75 -37.30 33.23 5.23
CA TYR A 75 -38.25 32.11 5.23
C TYR A 75 -39.61 32.45 4.58
N ALA A 76 -40.10 33.69 4.74
CA ALA A 76 -41.45 34.08 4.32
C ALA A 76 -41.64 34.07 2.79
N ASN A 77 -40.54 34.23 2.06
CA ASN A 77 -40.56 34.32 0.61
C ASN A 77 -39.97 33.08 -0.08
N ILE A 78 -39.67 32.00 0.67
CA ILE A 78 -39.26 30.71 0.07
C ILE A 78 -40.44 30.13 -0.70
N ALA A 79 -40.27 29.86 -1.98
CA ALA A 79 -41.34 29.32 -2.81
C ALA A 79 -41.47 27.80 -2.60
N THR A 80 -42.73 27.29 -2.70
CA THR A 80 -42.95 25.84 -2.76
C THR A 80 -42.23 25.25 -3.98
N GLY A 81 -41.49 24.14 -3.75
CA GLY A 81 -40.66 23.51 -4.77
C GLY A 81 -39.23 24.05 -4.86
N SER A 82 -38.84 25.04 -4.02
CA SER A 82 -37.45 25.41 -3.86
C SER A 82 -36.64 24.19 -3.33
N THR A 83 -35.44 24.00 -3.81
CA THR A 83 -34.62 22.81 -3.43
C THR A 83 -33.23 23.18 -2.97
N ILE A 84 -32.68 22.37 -2.04
CA ILE A 84 -31.25 22.25 -1.77
C ILE A 84 -30.86 20.82 -2.06
N VAL A 85 -29.85 20.62 -2.89
CA VAL A 85 -29.32 19.29 -3.23
C VAL A 85 -27.92 19.16 -2.65
N LEU A 86 -27.75 18.17 -1.77
CA LEU A 86 -26.47 17.80 -1.16
C LEU A 86 -25.92 16.55 -1.88
N ASN A 87 -24.76 16.68 -2.49
CA ASN A 87 -24.07 15.54 -3.08
C ASN A 87 -23.24 14.83 -2.00
N THR A 88 -23.44 13.52 -1.81
CA THR A 88 -22.71 12.72 -0.83
C THR A 88 -21.47 12.03 -1.43
N GLY A 89 -21.28 12.09 -2.74
CA GLY A 89 -20.32 11.30 -3.50
C GLY A 89 -20.93 10.01 -4.06
N ASP A 90 -21.77 9.33 -3.29
CA ASP A 90 -22.46 8.10 -3.71
C ASP A 90 -23.88 8.36 -4.20
N THR A 91 -24.55 9.32 -3.58
CA THR A 91 -25.94 9.67 -3.86
C THR A 91 -26.16 11.19 -3.75
N GLU A 92 -27.32 11.66 -4.21
CA GLU A 92 -27.79 13.02 -3.98
C GLU A 92 -28.97 13.00 -3.03
N ILE A 93 -28.93 13.87 -2.02
CA ILE A 93 -30.04 14.11 -1.08
C ILE A 93 -30.67 15.45 -1.41
N THR A 94 -31.97 15.46 -1.69
CA THR A 94 -32.72 16.66 -2.02
C THR A 94 -33.61 17.10 -0.84
N LEU A 95 -33.44 18.32 -0.37
CA LEU A 95 -34.39 19.00 0.48
C LEU A 95 -35.34 19.81 -0.41
N GLU A 96 -36.63 19.52 -0.41
CA GLU A 96 -37.65 20.26 -1.12
C GLU A 96 -38.46 21.08 -0.13
N PHE A 97 -38.59 22.38 -0.39
CA PHE A 97 -39.23 23.34 0.52
C PHE A 97 -40.69 23.57 0.18
N GLU A 98 -41.53 23.66 1.22
CA GLU A 98 -42.89 24.14 1.14
C GLU A 98 -42.98 25.57 1.72
N ALA A 99 -43.71 26.45 1.05
CA ALA A 99 -43.85 27.83 1.44
C ALA A 99 -44.46 28.00 2.84
N ALA A 100 -44.23 29.16 3.46
CA ALA A 100 -44.80 29.52 4.73
C ALA A 100 -46.33 29.48 4.69
N GLY A 101 -46.96 28.72 5.58
CA GLY A 101 -48.41 28.56 5.65
C GLY A 101 -48.98 27.34 4.90
N ALA A 102 -48.18 26.56 4.24
CA ALA A 102 -48.61 25.29 3.64
C ALA A 102 -49.05 24.26 4.72
N SER A 103 -49.86 23.29 4.35
CA SER A 103 -50.21 22.17 5.21
C SER A 103 -48.95 21.29 5.46
N SER A 104 -48.97 20.49 6.53
CA SER A 104 -47.80 19.66 6.92
C SER A 104 -47.12 18.98 5.74
N PRO A 105 -45.78 19.00 5.69
CA PRO A 105 -45.03 18.39 4.59
C PRO A 105 -45.35 16.91 4.46
N SER A 106 -45.37 16.41 3.22
CA SER A 106 -45.42 14.99 2.93
C SER A 106 -44.19 14.27 3.48
N SER A 107 -44.31 13.02 3.84
CA SER A 107 -43.17 12.23 4.31
C SER A 107 -42.13 12.05 3.20
N ALA A 108 -40.84 11.89 3.59
CA ALA A 108 -39.73 11.64 2.68
C ALA A 108 -40.06 10.54 1.64
N SER A 109 -39.65 10.76 0.41
CA SER A 109 -39.82 9.83 -0.68
C SER A 109 -38.43 9.55 -1.31
N GLY A 110 -37.85 8.38 -1.05
CA GLY A 110 -36.52 8.06 -1.48
C GLY A 110 -35.48 9.01 -0.88
N ASN A 111 -34.68 9.65 -1.73
CA ASN A 111 -33.67 10.63 -1.33
C ASN A 111 -34.19 12.07 -1.22
N THR A 112 -35.52 12.30 -1.36
CA THR A 112 -36.13 13.61 -1.25
C THR A 112 -36.78 13.75 0.11
N HIS A 113 -36.41 14.79 0.85
CA HIS A 113 -36.93 15.15 2.17
C HIS A 113 -37.60 16.50 2.10
N PHE A 114 -38.82 16.58 2.60
CA PHE A 114 -39.61 17.80 2.56
C PHE A 114 -39.35 18.66 3.80
N VAL A 115 -39.14 19.96 3.59
CA VAL A 115 -38.88 20.95 4.64
C VAL A 115 -39.91 22.05 4.57
N ARG A 116 -40.54 22.35 5.69
CA ARG A 116 -41.49 23.45 5.77
C ARG A 116 -40.79 24.76 6.12
N ALA A 117 -40.93 25.79 5.30
CA ALA A 117 -40.58 27.16 5.67
C ALA A 117 -41.66 27.69 6.64
N ASN A 118 -41.34 27.94 7.90
CA ASN A 118 -42.34 28.23 8.92
C ASN A 118 -41.87 29.23 9.98
N GLN A 119 -42.79 30.09 10.43
CA GLN A 119 -42.70 31.04 11.54
C GLN A 119 -41.57 32.09 11.43
N ASP A 120 -40.34 31.69 11.34
CA ASP A 120 -39.13 32.52 11.18
C ASP A 120 -37.95 31.74 10.56
N ASN A 121 -36.83 32.41 10.34
CA ASN A 121 -35.64 31.81 9.75
C ASN A 121 -35.05 30.70 10.63
N ASN A 122 -35.08 30.87 11.96
CA ASN A 122 -34.55 29.92 12.91
C ASN A 122 -35.39 28.64 12.92
N THR A 123 -36.69 28.74 13.01
CA THR A 123 -37.62 27.61 12.96
C THR A 123 -37.52 26.86 11.63
N THR A 124 -37.30 27.57 10.53
CA THR A 124 -37.05 26.94 9.23
C THR A 124 -35.73 26.19 9.23
N ALA A 125 -34.68 26.71 9.86
CA ALA A 125 -33.40 25.99 10.04
C ALA A 125 -33.55 24.76 10.94
N ASP A 126 -34.38 24.84 12.01
CA ASP A 126 -34.71 23.67 12.85
C ASP A 126 -35.41 22.55 12.04
N ASN A 127 -36.27 22.94 11.08
CA ASN A 127 -36.92 21.97 10.20
C ASN A 127 -35.92 21.33 9.22
N ILE A 128 -34.96 22.10 8.70
CA ILE A 128 -33.85 21.55 7.91
C ILE A 128 -33.03 20.55 8.75
N PHE A 129 -32.67 20.94 9.97
CA PHE A 129 -31.97 20.06 10.92
C PHE A 129 -32.74 18.76 11.13
N THR A 130 -34.06 18.85 11.39
CA THR A 130 -34.88 17.66 11.63
C THR A 130 -34.94 16.73 10.41
N ALA A 131 -35.05 17.31 9.21
CA ALA A 131 -35.08 16.55 7.97
C ALA A 131 -33.74 15.82 7.68
N LEU A 132 -32.60 16.51 7.85
CA LEU A 132 -31.28 15.94 7.58
C LEU A 132 -30.79 15.01 8.68
N ASN A 133 -31.17 15.24 9.95
CA ASN A 133 -30.78 14.38 11.06
C ASN A 133 -31.42 12.97 10.98
N ALA A 134 -32.40 12.79 10.12
CA ALA A 134 -32.98 11.48 9.80
C ALA A 134 -32.30 10.78 8.62
N VAL A 135 -31.32 11.43 7.98
CA VAL A 135 -30.63 10.91 6.80
C VAL A 135 -29.31 10.25 7.22
N SER A 136 -29.11 9.02 6.84
CA SER A 136 -27.82 8.35 7.05
C SER A 136 -26.71 8.97 6.19
N GLY A 137 -25.49 9.05 6.73
CA GLY A 137 -24.34 9.63 6.05
C GLY A 137 -24.06 11.09 6.40
N PHE A 138 -24.87 11.68 7.27
CA PHE A 138 -24.67 13.02 7.80
C PHE A 138 -24.87 13.10 9.31
N THR A 139 -24.00 13.87 9.96
CA THR A 139 -24.22 14.39 11.30
C THR A 139 -24.54 15.86 11.20
N VAL A 140 -25.68 16.29 11.73
CA VAL A 140 -26.14 17.66 11.62
C VAL A 140 -26.07 18.34 12.98
N ALA A 141 -25.39 19.49 13.05
CA ALA A 141 -25.35 20.26 14.28
C ALA A 141 -26.67 21.03 14.47
N ASN A 142 -27.13 21.11 15.73
CA ASN A 142 -28.28 21.91 16.07
C ASN A 142 -28.07 23.35 15.60
N PRO A 143 -29.05 23.96 14.88
CA PRO A 143 -28.86 25.28 14.30
C PRO A 143 -28.45 26.35 15.30
N ALA A 144 -27.46 27.14 14.95
CA ALA A 144 -27.12 28.38 15.65
C ALA A 144 -27.68 29.52 14.85
N ALA A 145 -28.75 30.14 15.35
CA ALA A 145 -29.56 31.09 14.60
C ALA A 145 -30.15 30.42 13.32
N ALA A 146 -30.15 31.10 12.18
CA ALA A 146 -30.70 30.59 10.92
C ALA A 146 -29.72 29.79 10.09
N VAL A 147 -28.68 29.18 10.70
CA VAL A 147 -27.60 28.45 10.03
C VAL A 147 -27.53 27.00 10.52
N VAL A 148 -27.65 26.07 9.59
CA VAL A 148 -27.49 24.63 9.84
C VAL A 148 -26.13 24.20 9.34
N THR A 149 -25.32 23.58 10.20
CA THR A 149 -24.05 22.98 9.83
C THR A 149 -24.25 21.49 9.64
N VAL A 150 -23.89 20.99 8.46
CA VAL A 150 -23.96 19.57 8.09
C VAL A 150 -22.56 19.03 7.97
N LYS A 151 -22.25 17.98 8.71
CA LYS A 151 -20.99 17.22 8.65
C LYS A 151 -21.26 15.91 7.91
N ARG A 152 -20.36 15.51 7.04
CA ARG A 152 -20.42 14.16 6.43
C ARG A 152 -19.89 13.13 7.42
N ASP A 153 -20.54 11.95 7.47
CA ASP A 153 -20.05 10.81 8.27
C ASP A 153 -18.88 10.09 7.60
N ASN A 154 -18.54 10.48 6.37
CA ASN A 154 -17.33 9.98 5.69
C ASN A 154 -16.12 10.81 6.15
N TYR A 155 -15.58 10.46 7.28
CA TYR A 155 -14.31 10.98 7.77
C TYR A 155 -13.17 10.54 6.85
N ASN A 156 -12.04 11.23 6.95
CA ASN A 156 -10.84 10.97 6.16
C ASN A 156 -11.01 11.22 4.65
N SER A 157 -11.81 12.24 4.30
CA SER A 157 -12.02 12.68 2.93
C SER A 157 -11.90 14.21 2.85
N VAL A 158 -11.21 14.68 1.82
CA VAL A 158 -11.09 16.11 1.46
C VAL A 158 -11.96 16.48 0.26
N ASP A 159 -12.87 15.61 -0.14
CA ASP A 159 -13.69 15.80 -1.31
C ASP A 159 -14.59 17.03 -1.16
N ASN A 160 -14.35 18.05 -1.97
CA ASN A 160 -15.16 19.27 -2.05
C ASN A 160 -16.44 19.00 -2.85
N LEU A 161 -17.40 18.31 -2.23
CA LEU A 161 -18.66 17.97 -2.87
C LEU A 161 -19.60 19.16 -2.93
N THR A 162 -20.34 19.24 -4.03
CA THR A 162 -21.22 20.37 -4.31
C THR A 162 -22.51 20.32 -3.49
N VAL A 163 -22.92 21.48 -3.00
CA VAL A 163 -24.27 21.73 -2.48
C VAL A 163 -24.89 22.83 -3.33
N THR A 164 -26.05 22.55 -3.93
CA THR A 164 -26.71 23.50 -4.81
C THR A 164 -28.03 23.93 -4.21
N SER A 165 -28.33 25.20 -4.34
CA SER A 165 -29.62 25.76 -3.97
C SER A 165 -30.32 26.34 -5.20
N SER A 166 -31.60 26.05 -5.37
CA SER A 166 -32.42 26.66 -6.41
C SER A 166 -32.84 28.10 -6.09
N ASP A 167 -32.76 28.52 -4.81
CA ASP A 167 -33.06 29.87 -4.33
C ASP A 167 -31.87 30.44 -3.55
N THR A 168 -30.82 30.83 -4.26
CA THR A 168 -29.59 31.36 -3.67
C THR A 168 -29.73 32.69 -2.94
N THR A 169 -30.89 33.33 -3.02
CA THR A 169 -31.18 34.59 -2.34
C THR A 169 -31.70 34.36 -0.91
N ARG A 170 -32.51 33.32 -0.72
CA ARG A 170 -33.19 33.02 0.55
C ARG A 170 -32.64 31.80 1.27
N LEU A 171 -32.11 30.88 0.48
CA LEU A 171 -31.47 29.62 0.93
C LEU A 171 -30.05 29.57 0.39
N THR A 172 -29.09 30.07 1.14
CA THR A 172 -27.69 30.01 0.74
C THR A 172 -27.04 28.74 1.29
N ALA A 173 -26.25 28.07 0.46
CA ALA A 173 -25.52 26.91 0.89
C ALA A 173 -24.05 27.00 0.46
N THR A 174 -23.15 26.51 1.30
CA THR A 174 -21.73 26.32 0.92
C THR A 174 -21.47 24.89 0.48
N ASN A 175 -20.46 24.67 -0.34
CA ASN A 175 -20.01 23.32 -0.64
C ASN A 175 -19.39 22.67 0.60
N PHE A 176 -19.32 21.34 0.62
CA PHE A 176 -18.56 20.61 1.63
C PHE A 176 -17.08 20.93 1.48
N THR A 177 -16.45 21.39 2.54
CA THR A 177 -15.02 21.76 2.59
C THR A 177 -14.44 21.50 3.98
N GLY A 178 -13.12 21.62 4.11
CA GLY A 178 -12.43 21.63 5.41
C GLY A 178 -12.19 20.26 6.03
N GLY A 179 -12.44 19.18 5.31
CA GLY A 179 -12.08 17.84 5.77
C GLY A 179 -10.57 17.62 5.80
N THR A 180 -10.12 16.69 6.64
CA THR A 180 -8.73 16.24 6.67
C THR A 180 -8.67 14.79 6.20
N LYS A 181 -7.71 14.50 5.32
CA LYS A 181 -7.32 13.12 4.99
C LYS A 181 -6.08 12.81 5.79
N ARG A 182 -6.10 11.72 6.53
CA ARG A 182 -4.95 11.22 7.27
C ARG A 182 -4.81 9.73 7.01
N GLN A 183 -3.59 9.30 6.91
CA GLN A 183 -3.25 7.90 6.68
C GLN A 183 -2.14 7.46 7.60
N HIS A 184 -2.15 6.20 7.95
CA HIS A 184 -1.09 5.51 8.66
C HIS A 184 -0.78 4.24 7.90
N ARG A 185 0.48 4.01 7.58
CA ARG A 185 0.92 2.77 6.94
C ARG A 185 1.89 2.04 7.84
N LEU A 186 1.49 0.86 8.28
CA LEU A 186 2.35 -0.02 9.06
C LEU A 186 3.28 -0.82 8.15
N VAL A 187 4.53 -0.92 8.58
CA VAL A 187 5.58 -1.69 7.89
C VAL A 187 6.35 -2.49 8.93
N PRO A 188 6.59 -3.80 8.70
CA PRO A 188 7.41 -4.59 9.60
C PRO A 188 8.89 -4.24 9.43
N PHE A 189 9.62 -4.18 10.54
CA PHE A 189 11.09 -4.09 10.57
C PHE A 189 11.60 -5.19 11.50
N ILE A 190 12.24 -6.20 10.92
CA ILE A 190 12.73 -7.38 11.64
C ILE A 190 14.24 -7.40 11.53
N PHE A 191 14.94 -7.16 12.64
CA PHE A 191 16.39 -7.24 12.69
C PHE A 191 16.86 -8.64 13.07
N SER A 192 16.21 -9.24 14.05
CA SER A 192 16.48 -10.61 14.53
C SER A 192 15.22 -11.20 15.17
N ASP A 193 15.32 -12.45 15.62
CA ASP A 193 14.23 -13.12 16.35
C ASP A 193 13.87 -12.42 17.67
N ASP A 194 14.80 -11.69 18.28
CA ASP A 194 14.61 -10.97 19.54
C ASP A 194 14.34 -9.47 19.35
N GLU A 195 14.59 -8.93 18.14
CA GLU A 195 14.49 -7.49 17.87
C GLU A 195 13.59 -7.23 16.67
N ARG A 196 12.33 -6.95 16.98
CA ARG A 196 11.25 -6.71 16.03
C ARG A 196 10.56 -5.39 16.31
N TYR A 197 10.23 -4.67 15.25
CA TYR A 197 9.64 -3.35 15.34
C TYR A 197 8.49 -3.21 14.34
N ILE A 198 7.50 -2.39 14.72
CA ILE A 198 6.45 -1.92 13.85
C ILE A 198 6.77 -0.47 13.51
N ILE A 199 6.89 -0.18 12.24
CA ILE A 199 7.09 1.18 11.74
C ILE A 199 5.75 1.73 11.27
N SER A 200 5.30 2.84 11.83
CA SER A 200 4.17 3.61 11.32
C SER A 200 4.69 4.78 10.48
N LEU A 201 4.40 4.75 9.19
CA LEU A 201 4.66 5.86 8.27
C LEU A 201 3.43 6.77 8.25
N GLU A 202 3.64 8.07 8.46
CA GLU A 202 2.62 9.11 8.59
C GLU A 202 3.03 10.36 7.82
N ASP A 203 2.15 11.33 7.70
CA ASP A 203 2.46 12.65 7.12
C ASP A 203 3.64 13.31 7.84
N ALA A 204 4.77 13.47 7.11
CA ALA A 204 6.05 14.01 7.59
C ALA A 204 6.57 13.37 8.89
N LYS A 205 6.23 12.13 9.19
CA LYS A 205 6.54 11.47 10.46
C LYS A 205 6.73 9.97 10.33
N ILE A 206 7.61 9.41 11.15
CA ILE A 206 7.76 7.97 11.39
C ILE A 206 7.65 7.73 12.90
N ARG A 207 6.85 6.74 13.29
CA ARG A 207 6.85 6.21 14.65
C ARG A 207 7.37 4.79 14.66
N VAL A 208 8.22 4.51 15.63
CA VAL A 208 8.82 3.19 15.82
C VAL A 208 8.27 2.59 17.09
N PHE A 209 7.62 1.44 16.95
CA PHE A 209 7.14 0.64 18.08
C PHE A 209 8.01 -0.60 18.21
N GLN A 210 8.49 -0.87 19.41
CA GLN A 210 9.26 -2.07 19.71
C GLN A 210 8.34 -3.15 20.27
N ILE A 211 8.53 -4.39 19.82
CA ILE A 211 7.96 -5.58 20.42
C ILE A 211 8.97 -6.11 21.43
N SER A 212 8.61 -6.12 22.71
CA SER A 212 9.48 -6.58 23.78
C SER A 212 9.79 -8.09 23.65
N PRO A 213 11.03 -8.50 23.56
CA PRO A 213 11.38 -9.93 23.40
C PRO A 213 11.03 -10.77 24.64
N THR A 214 10.90 -10.13 25.81
CA THR A 214 10.63 -10.84 27.06
C THR A 214 9.15 -10.93 27.42
N THR A 215 8.37 -9.88 27.10
CA THR A 215 6.96 -9.79 27.48
C THR A 215 6.00 -9.84 26.31
N GLY A 216 6.50 -9.66 25.08
CA GLY A 216 5.66 -9.47 23.89
C GLY A 216 4.96 -8.10 23.80
N ALA A 217 5.03 -7.28 24.87
CA ALA A 217 4.36 -5.98 24.89
C ALA A 217 4.92 -5.02 23.81
N VAL A 218 4.03 -4.27 23.19
CA VAL A 218 4.38 -3.28 22.16
C VAL A 218 4.39 -1.89 22.76
N SER A 219 5.46 -1.14 22.52
CA SER A 219 5.61 0.22 23.04
C SER A 219 6.22 1.17 22.01
N LEU A 220 5.73 2.41 21.99
CA LEU A 220 6.34 3.48 21.20
C LEU A 220 7.71 3.84 21.79
N ILE A 221 8.78 3.66 21.02
CA ILE A 221 10.16 3.97 21.48
C ILE A 221 10.70 5.27 20.87
N GLN A 222 10.26 5.62 19.65
CA GLN A 222 10.77 6.82 18.99
C GLN A 222 9.74 7.40 18.01
N THR A 223 9.75 8.74 17.90
CA THR A 223 9.05 9.49 16.85
C THR A 223 10.09 10.33 16.10
N ILE A 224 10.15 10.18 14.78
CA ILE A 224 11.10 10.85 13.88
C ILE A 224 10.30 11.78 12.98
N THR A 225 10.65 13.09 12.98
CA THR A 225 10.00 14.14 12.18
C THR A 225 10.93 14.80 11.18
N ALA A 226 12.22 14.53 11.29
CA ALA A 226 13.25 15.07 10.40
C ALA A 226 14.33 14.02 10.13
N ASP A 227 15.03 14.17 9.02
CA ASP A 227 16.19 13.35 8.69
C ASP A 227 17.46 13.85 9.41
N THR A 228 18.60 13.15 9.22
CA THR A 228 19.89 13.50 9.82
C THR A 228 20.42 14.87 9.39
N SER A 229 19.90 15.45 8.29
CA SER A 229 20.20 16.82 7.85
C SER A 229 19.27 17.87 8.45
N SER A 230 18.33 17.48 9.32
CA SER A 230 17.27 18.31 9.89
C SER A 230 16.21 18.75 8.86
N ALA A 231 16.13 18.10 7.71
CA ALA A 231 15.06 18.31 6.75
C ALA A 231 13.81 17.51 7.13
N ALA A 232 12.63 18.09 6.91
CA ALA A 232 11.36 17.38 7.11
C ALA A 232 11.30 16.12 6.25
N LEU A 233 10.64 15.07 6.77
CA LEU A 233 10.46 13.85 6.02
C LEU A 233 9.51 14.09 4.82
N PRO A 234 9.80 13.51 3.64
CA PRO A 234 9.07 13.81 2.41
C PRO A 234 7.76 13.03 2.26
N PHE A 235 7.29 12.43 3.33
CA PHE A 235 6.06 11.64 3.30
C PHE A 235 4.84 12.56 3.39
N SER A 236 3.80 12.26 2.61
CA SER A 236 2.51 12.93 2.73
C SER A 236 1.39 11.88 2.67
N ASP A 237 0.24 12.18 3.26
CA ASP A 237 -0.91 11.27 3.27
C ASP A 237 -1.30 10.75 1.88
N ASP A 238 -1.07 11.55 0.83
CA ASP A 238 -1.43 11.17 -0.54
C ASP A 238 -0.54 10.09 -1.16
N ILE A 239 0.71 9.97 -0.70
CA ILE A 239 1.68 9.04 -1.28
C ILE A 239 1.97 7.83 -0.39
N LEU A 240 1.45 7.78 0.85
CA LEU A 240 1.76 6.69 1.79
C LEU A 240 1.40 5.30 1.23
N GLU A 241 0.31 5.19 0.47
CA GLU A 241 -0.11 3.93 -0.15
C GLU A 241 0.83 3.49 -1.27
N GLU A 242 1.53 4.43 -1.92
CA GLU A 242 2.39 4.19 -3.07
C GLU A 242 3.84 3.86 -2.67
N LEU A 243 4.22 4.14 -1.41
CA LEU A 243 5.57 3.88 -0.92
C LEU A 243 5.95 2.41 -1.08
N THR A 244 7.13 2.15 -1.58
CA THR A 244 7.72 0.82 -1.59
C THR A 244 8.89 0.76 -0.61
N TYR A 245 9.16 -0.42 -0.08
CA TYR A 245 10.24 -0.59 0.88
C TYR A 245 10.91 -1.95 0.76
N ALA A 246 12.20 -1.99 1.10
CA ALA A 246 12.98 -3.21 1.23
C ALA A 246 13.95 -3.06 2.39
N GLN A 247 14.10 -4.12 3.20
CA GLN A 247 14.98 -4.15 4.35
C GLN A 247 16.13 -5.13 4.13
N SER A 248 17.31 -4.76 4.60
CA SER A 248 18.47 -5.64 4.74
C SER A 248 19.20 -5.29 6.03
N GLY A 249 19.21 -6.22 6.99
CA GLY A 249 19.81 -6.02 8.30
C GLY A 249 19.24 -4.78 9.03
N ASP A 250 20.12 -3.86 9.38
CA ASP A 250 19.79 -2.62 10.10
C ASP A 250 19.18 -1.50 9.25
N ILE A 251 19.06 -1.68 7.94
CA ILE A 251 18.65 -0.62 7.01
C ILE A 251 17.39 -1.01 6.25
N MET A 252 16.40 -0.12 6.29
CA MET A 252 15.22 -0.19 5.41
C MET A 252 15.27 0.97 4.42
N PHE A 253 15.18 0.64 3.14
CA PHE A 253 15.06 1.61 2.05
C PHE A 253 13.58 1.88 1.79
N ILE A 254 13.20 3.16 1.69
CA ILE A 254 11.84 3.61 1.40
C ILE A 254 11.91 4.45 0.12
N ALA A 255 11.18 4.03 -0.91
CA ALA A 255 11.23 4.63 -2.24
C ALA A 255 9.87 5.15 -2.69
N HIS A 256 9.90 6.28 -3.41
CA HIS A 256 8.78 6.86 -4.13
C HIS A 256 9.29 7.81 -5.23
N GLN A 257 8.53 7.98 -6.30
CA GLN A 257 8.93 8.76 -7.48
C GLN A 257 9.18 10.27 -7.22
N THR A 258 8.67 10.82 -6.12
CA THR A 258 8.75 12.26 -5.83
C THR A 258 9.94 12.67 -4.97
N PHE A 259 10.65 11.74 -4.36
CA PHE A 259 11.81 12.03 -3.51
C PHE A 259 12.90 10.97 -3.62
N MET A 260 14.15 11.39 -3.39
CA MET A 260 15.28 10.45 -3.33
C MET A 260 15.07 9.44 -2.21
N VAL A 261 15.32 8.17 -2.50
CA VAL A 261 15.17 7.04 -1.57
C VAL A 261 15.65 7.40 -0.18
N ARG A 262 14.86 7.11 0.84
CA ARG A 262 15.20 7.30 2.25
C ARG A 262 15.68 6.00 2.85
N GLN A 263 16.63 6.11 3.76
CA GLN A 263 17.15 5.02 4.56
C GLN A 263 16.69 5.21 5.99
N LEU A 264 15.90 4.28 6.51
CA LEU A 264 15.62 4.18 7.93
C LEU A 264 16.65 3.21 8.51
N VAL A 265 17.56 3.71 9.32
CA VAL A 265 18.69 2.96 9.87
C VAL A 265 18.48 2.75 11.37
N ARG A 266 18.51 1.50 11.80
CA ARG A 266 18.56 1.15 13.22
C ARG A 266 19.99 1.36 13.75
N THR A 267 20.16 2.30 14.64
CA THR A 267 21.47 2.62 15.26
C THR A 267 21.65 2.01 16.64
N GLY A 268 20.57 1.49 17.21
CA GLY A 268 20.55 0.82 18.51
C GLY A 268 19.19 0.22 18.81
N LEU A 269 19.07 -0.45 19.96
CA LEU A 269 17.84 -1.15 20.38
C LEU A 269 16.59 -0.25 20.40
N THR A 270 16.74 1.03 20.71
CA THR A 270 15.63 2.00 20.81
C THR A 270 15.85 3.24 19.94
N THR A 271 16.84 3.22 19.04
CA THR A 271 17.25 4.38 18.27
C THR A 271 17.30 4.09 16.79
N PHE A 272 16.67 4.96 16.02
CA PHE A 272 16.61 4.93 14.57
C PHE A 272 16.91 6.32 14.01
N GLU A 273 17.49 6.36 12.83
CA GLU A 273 17.77 7.58 12.10
C GLU A 273 17.26 7.46 10.67
N VAL A 274 16.83 8.60 10.10
CA VAL A 274 16.46 8.66 8.69
C VAL A 274 17.51 9.49 7.95
N SER A 275 18.01 8.96 6.85
CA SER A 275 18.93 9.67 5.96
C SER A 275 18.48 9.54 4.50
N THR A 276 19.03 10.40 3.65
CA THR A 276 18.86 10.26 2.20
C THR A 276 19.86 9.24 1.67
N PHE A 277 19.43 8.40 0.72
CA PHE A 277 20.31 7.49 0.02
C PHE A 277 21.37 8.28 -0.75
N ASN A 278 22.64 7.96 -0.53
CA ASN A 278 23.76 8.54 -1.23
C ASN A 278 24.55 7.45 -1.94
N PHE A 279 24.83 7.67 -3.22
CA PHE A 279 25.71 6.80 -3.98
C PHE A 279 27.15 6.90 -3.50
N ASP A 280 27.94 5.83 -3.67
CA ASP A 280 29.35 5.82 -3.40
C ASP A 280 30.08 6.84 -4.30
N THR A 281 31.13 7.45 -3.74
CA THR A 281 32.03 8.27 -4.52
C THR A 281 32.93 7.36 -5.38
N ARG A 282 33.18 7.76 -6.60
CA ARG A 282 34.11 7.03 -7.48
C ARG A 282 35.52 6.99 -6.88
N ILE A 283 36.33 6.03 -7.34
CA ILE A 283 37.69 5.84 -6.84
C ILE A 283 38.59 7.06 -7.10
N ASP A 284 38.23 7.88 -8.10
CA ASP A 284 38.89 9.17 -8.37
C ASP A 284 38.53 10.29 -7.37
N GLN A 285 37.62 10.03 -6.41
CA GLN A 285 37.10 10.92 -5.38
C GLN A 285 36.32 12.14 -5.88
N PHE A 286 36.00 12.22 -7.15
CA PHE A 286 35.29 13.35 -7.75
C PHE A 286 33.92 12.99 -8.32
N GLY A 287 33.77 11.85 -8.92
CA GLY A 287 32.50 11.36 -9.48
C GLY A 287 31.65 10.60 -8.47
N ILE A 288 30.41 10.37 -8.82
CA ILE A 288 29.45 9.59 -8.06
C ILE A 288 29.04 8.35 -8.86
N ASN A 289 28.99 7.19 -8.22
CA ASN A 289 28.59 5.93 -8.83
C ASN A 289 27.05 5.82 -8.95
N GLN A 290 26.44 6.72 -9.71
CA GLN A 290 25.00 6.80 -9.94
C GLN A 290 24.68 6.47 -11.41
N PRO A 291 23.43 6.06 -11.73
CA PRO A 291 23.04 5.83 -13.11
C PRO A 291 22.89 7.15 -13.88
N TYR A 292 23.29 7.13 -15.15
CA TYR A 292 23.16 8.22 -16.10
C TYR A 292 22.40 7.77 -17.33
N TYR A 293 21.67 8.69 -17.97
CA TYR A 293 20.91 8.41 -19.17
C TYR A 293 20.95 9.56 -20.17
N SER A 294 20.92 9.24 -21.44
CA SER A 294 20.88 10.22 -22.54
C SER A 294 19.42 10.63 -22.82
N PHE A 295 18.95 11.66 -22.11
CA PHE A 295 17.59 12.20 -22.30
C PHE A 295 17.47 13.16 -23.49
N HIS A 296 18.57 13.55 -24.07
CA HIS A 296 18.59 14.45 -25.22
C HIS A 296 18.45 13.68 -26.56
N PRO A 297 17.95 14.33 -27.63
CA PRO A 297 18.03 13.76 -28.96
C PRO A 297 19.48 13.48 -29.37
N THR A 298 19.70 12.45 -30.16
CA THR A 298 21.04 11.95 -30.54
C THR A 298 21.91 12.93 -31.28
N ASP A 299 21.35 14.01 -31.83
CA ASP A 299 22.03 15.08 -32.59
C ASP A 299 22.32 16.33 -31.77
N VAL A 300 21.87 16.39 -30.49
CA VAL A 300 22.09 17.56 -29.64
C VAL A 300 23.46 17.48 -28.98
N THR A 301 24.32 18.45 -29.33
CA THR A 301 25.64 18.57 -28.69
C THR A 301 25.60 19.42 -27.44
N LEU A 302 26.47 19.09 -26.50
CA LEU A 302 26.82 19.91 -25.33
C LEU A 302 28.23 20.47 -25.51
N ASP A 303 28.41 21.79 -25.35
CA ASP A 303 29.68 22.48 -25.29
C ASP A 303 29.89 23.07 -23.90
N VAL A 304 31.12 23.00 -23.40
CA VAL A 304 31.53 23.52 -22.10
C VAL A 304 32.67 24.49 -22.28
N ASN A 305 32.51 25.73 -21.91
CA ASN A 305 33.48 26.79 -22.19
C ASN A 305 34.78 26.79 -21.31
N ALA A 306 34.91 25.85 -20.39
CA ALA A 306 36.02 25.70 -19.49
C ALA A 306 36.41 24.25 -19.29
N THR A 307 37.64 23.96 -18.88
CA THR A 307 38.15 22.61 -18.58
C THR A 307 38.15 22.25 -17.11
N SER A 308 37.95 23.23 -16.23
CA SER A 308 37.87 23.01 -14.79
C SER A 308 37.32 24.26 -14.08
N GLY A 309 36.94 24.11 -12.82
CA GLY A 309 36.50 25.22 -11.95
C GLY A 309 35.01 25.39 -11.85
N THR A 310 34.61 26.50 -11.27
CA THR A 310 33.18 26.82 -11.04
C THR A 310 32.68 27.86 -12.03
N GLY A 311 31.37 27.88 -12.28
CA GLY A 311 30.74 28.88 -13.13
C GLY A 311 31.00 28.68 -14.63
N ALA A 312 31.33 27.47 -15.09
CA ALA A 312 31.46 27.15 -16.52
C ALA A 312 30.10 27.31 -17.24
N THR A 313 30.15 27.90 -18.43
CA THR A 313 28.96 27.97 -19.29
C THR A 313 28.80 26.68 -20.06
N LEU A 314 27.62 26.11 -19.98
CA LEU A 314 27.16 24.94 -20.71
C LEU A 314 26.24 25.41 -21.83
N THR A 315 26.52 25.02 -23.06
CA THR A 315 25.72 25.42 -24.23
C THR A 315 25.29 24.19 -25.04
N THR A 316 23.99 24.03 -25.26
CA THR A 316 23.47 22.95 -26.12
C THR A 316 23.10 23.47 -27.50
N SER A 317 23.28 22.63 -28.54
CA SER A 317 22.95 22.99 -29.94
C SER A 317 21.44 23.15 -30.20
N ALA A 318 20.59 22.61 -29.31
CA ALA A 318 19.14 22.75 -29.32
C ALA A 318 18.59 22.93 -27.90
N ALA A 319 17.31 23.28 -27.77
CA ALA A 319 16.64 23.50 -26.50
C ALA A 319 16.64 22.21 -25.64
N TYR A 320 17.21 22.28 -24.45
CA TYR A 320 17.30 21.18 -23.48
C TYR A 320 17.07 21.63 -22.04
N PHE A 321 17.73 22.69 -21.59
CA PHE A 321 17.73 23.11 -20.19
C PHE A 321 16.37 23.66 -19.73
N ASN A 322 16.04 23.34 -18.49
CA ASN A 322 14.87 23.83 -17.76
C ASN A 322 15.34 24.28 -16.35
N ALA A 323 14.65 25.21 -15.73
CA ALA A 323 14.98 25.69 -14.37
C ALA A 323 15.09 24.54 -13.33
N ALA A 324 14.34 23.47 -13.51
CA ALA A 324 14.40 22.28 -12.63
C ALA A 324 15.68 21.44 -12.76
N HIS A 325 16.53 21.69 -13.75
CA HIS A 325 17.86 21.06 -13.83
C HIS A 325 18.88 21.62 -12.83
N VAL A 326 18.57 22.69 -12.11
CA VAL A 326 19.48 23.19 -11.06
C VAL A 326 19.68 22.13 -10.00
N GLY A 327 20.95 21.78 -9.70
CA GLY A 327 21.32 20.68 -8.82
C GLY A 327 21.48 19.33 -9.50
N THR A 328 21.19 19.23 -10.79
CA THR A 328 21.39 18.01 -11.59
C THR A 328 22.84 17.88 -12.04
N ARG A 329 23.36 16.66 -12.10
CA ARG A 329 24.68 16.37 -12.67
C ARG A 329 24.53 15.93 -14.12
N LEU A 330 25.41 16.45 -14.94
CA LEU A 330 25.67 15.95 -16.29
C LEU A 330 27.00 15.19 -16.31
N ARG A 331 27.05 14.09 -17.06
CA ARG A 331 28.29 13.38 -17.39
C ARG A 331 28.70 13.77 -18.81
N TYR A 332 29.81 14.44 -18.92
CA TYR A 332 30.43 14.85 -20.18
C TYR A 332 31.69 13.99 -20.35
N HIS A 333 31.63 12.99 -21.22
CA HIS A 333 32.59 11.88 -21.24
C HIS A 333 32.65 11.24 -19.82
N LYS A 334 33.80 11.33 -19.14
CA LYS A 334 33.99 10.83 -17.76
C LYS A 334 33.88 11.90 -16.68
N SER A 335 33.85 13.16 -17.11
CA SER A 335 33.80 14.29 -16.17
C SER A 335 32.36 14.61 -15.82
N GLU A 336 32.16 14.93 -14.55
CA GLU A 336 30.85 15.35 -14.06
C GLU A 336 30.78 16.86 -13.90
N ILE A 337 29.63 17.43 -14.21
CA ILE A 337 29.34 18.86 -14.14
C ILE A 337 28.05 19.04 -13.37
N LEU A 338 28.10 19.76 -12.26
CA LEU A 338 26.91 20.10 -11.46
C LEU A 338 26.29 21.38 -11.99
N ILE A 339 25.05 21.37 -12.44
CA ILE A 339 24.32 22.56 -12.90
C ILE A 339 23.96 23.42 -11.69
N THR A 340 24.39 24.69 -11.72
CA THR A 340 24.13 25.65 -10.64
C THR A 340 23.09 26.72 -11.00
N ALA A 341 22.95 27.02 -12.29
CA ALA A 341 21.92 27.95 -12.78
C ALA A 341 21.56 27.63 -14.24
N VAL A 342 20.34 27.95 -14.62
CA VAL A 342 19.85 27.85 -16.01
C VAL A 342 19.50 29.25 -16.51
N ALA A 343 20.17 29.71 -17.58
CA ALA A 343 19.97 31.03 -18.16
C ALA A 343 18.91 31.01 -19.28
N SER A 344 18.86 29.93 -20.05
CA SER A 344 17.88 29.73 -21.15
C SER A 344 17.72 28.24 -21.44
N SER A 345 16.82 27.89 -22.36
CA SER A 345 16.68 26.50 -22.81
C SER A 345 17.92 25.91 -23.50
N THR A 346 18.88 26.75 -23.93
CA THR A 346 20.13 26.31 -24.54
C THR A 346 21.38 26.68 -23.76
N SER A 347 21.25 27.35 -22.60
CA SER A 347 22.41 27.78 -21.81
C SER A 347 22.17 27.58 -20.32
N ALA A 348 23.15 26.96 -19.67
CA ALA A 348 23.21 26.78 -18.22
C ALA A 348 24.60 27.13 -17.69
N THR A 349 24.73 27.30 -16.39
CA THR A 349 25.99 27.45 -15.68
C THR A 349 26.22 26.27 -14.77
N GLY A 350 27.43 25.72 -14.74
CA GLY A 350 27.74 24.56 -13.92
C GLY A 350 29.13 24.61 -13.30
N ASN A 351 29.34 23.77 -12.30
CA ASN A 351 30.65 23.53 -11.68
C ASN A 351 31.20 22.21 -12.21
N ILE A 352 32.38 22.27 -12.81
CA ILE A 352 33.09 21.08 -13.28
C ILE A 352 33.69 20.39 -12.05
N ILE A 353 33.22 19.18 -11.78
CA ILE A 353 33.59 18.42 -10.58
C ILE A 353 34.99 17.82 -10.72
N ASN A 354 35.26 17.18 -11.87
CA ASN A 354 36.58 16.67 -12.22
C ASN A 354 37.05 17.29 -13.54
N SER A 355 38.33 17.60 -13.60
CA SER A 355 38.91 18.32 -14.75
C SER A 355 38.69 17.58 -16.07
N LEU A 356 38.30 18.31 -17.11
CA LEU A 356 38.25 17.82 -18.50
C LEU A 356 39.64 17.60 -19.12
N THR A 357 40.72 17.93 -18.37
CA THR A 357 42.11 17.73 -18.79
C THR A 357 42.72 16.61 -17.97
N ALA A 358 43.09 15.50 -18.61
CA ALA A 358 43.76 14.38 -17.99
C ALA A 358 45.29 14.43 -18.27
N ARG A 359 46.10 13.95 -17.31
CA ARG A 359 47.50 13.60 -17.52
C ARG A 359 47.61 12.12 -17.70
N LEU A 360 48.31 11.69 -18.77
CA LEU A 360 48.56 10.29 -19.07
C LEU A 360 49.93 9.83 -18.54
N ALA A 361 50.13 8.52 -18.51
CA ALA A 361 51.44 7.89 -18.27
C ALA A 361 52.46 8.37 -19.33
N ALA A 362 53.76 8.29 -18.97
CA ALA A 362 54.81 8.72 -19.88
C ALA A 362 54.97 7.88 -21.14
N ASP A 363 54.45 6.69 -21.15
CA ASP A 363 54.42 5.65 -22.20
C ASP A 363 53.03 5.46 -22.82
N ALA A 364 52.14 6.47 -22.69
CA ALA A 364 50.76 6.32 -23.12
C ALA A 364 50.52 6.39 -24.64
N ILE A 365 51.51 6.74 -25.45
CA ILE A 365 51.41 6.74 -26.91
C ILE A 365 52.25 5.57 -27.46
N GLU A 366 51.59 4.72 -28.27
CA GLU A 366 52.23 3.66 -29.01
C GLU A 366 52.16 3.93 -30.54
N THR A 367 53.28 3.76 -31.21
CA THR A 367 53.41 3.98 -32.64
C THR A 367 53.73 2.66 -33.35
N THR A 368 53.24 2.50 -34.58
CA THR A 368 53.56 1.38 -35.49
C THR A 368 54.39 1.92 -36.68
N ASP A 369 55.52 1.27 -36.97
CA ASP A 369 56.40 1.68 -38.07
C ASP A 369 55.65 1.82 -39.37
N GLY A 370 55.84 2.92 -40.09
CA GLY A 370 55.26 3.20 -41.37
C GLY A 370 53.81 3.80 -41.32
N VAL A 371 53.20 3.93 -40.14
CA VAL A 371 51.78 4.34 -39.98
C VAL A 371 51.72 5.66 -39.24
N ALA A 372 50.74 6.51 -39.66
CA ALA A 372 50.45 7.81 -38.97
C ALA A 372 49.49 7.66 -37.80
N ASP A 373 48.77 6.54 -37.74
CA ASP A 373 47.87 6.24 -36.64
C ASP A 373 48.65 5.80 -35.39
N VAL A 374 48.31 6.39 -34.29
CA VAL A 374 48.94 6.10 -32.99
C VAL A 374 47.88 5.67 -32.00
N GLU A 375 48.20 4.65 -31.23
CA GLU A 375 47.39 4.21 -30.12
C GLU A 375 47.67 5.06 -28.89
N VAL A 376 46.65 5.49 -28.21
CA VAL A 376 46.72 6.30 -26.99
C VAL A 376 46.04 5.56 -25.84
N THR A 377 46.85 5.23 -24.84
CA THR A 377 46.36 4.60 -23.59
C THR A 377 45.84 5.69 -22.64
N PHE A 378 44.57 5.71 -22.44
CA PHE A 378 43.86 6.57 -21.47
C PHE A 378 42.79 5.78 -20.76
N ALA A 379 43.13 5.27 -19.60
CA ALA A 379 42.29 4.37 -18.83
C ALA A 379 40.86 4.89 -18.69
N LEU A 380 39.86 4.05 -19.01
CA LEU A 380 38.45 4.33 -18.91
C LEU A 380 38.06 5.65 -19.58
N HIS A 381 38.51 5.96 -20.79
CA HIS A 381 38.38 7.29 -21.42
C HIS A 381 36.95 7.71 -21.78
N GLY A 382 36.00 6.79 -21.96
CA GLY A 382 34.62 7.08 -22.31
C GLY A 382 34.41 7.84 -23.62
N LEU A 383 35.44 7.89 -24.48
CA LEU A 383 35.42 8.56 -25.76
C LEU A 383 34.88 7.63 -26.84
N LYS A 384 34.35 8.22 -27.93
CA LYS A 384 33.86 7.47 -29.09
C LYS A 384 34.50 7.94 -30.39
N VAL A 385 34.35 7.14 -31.42
CA VAL A 385 34.82 7.49 -32.77
C VAL A 385 34.21 8.81 -33.20
N ASN A 386 35.05 9.70 -33.77
CA ASN A 386 34.77 11.09 -34.17
C ASN A 386 34.71 12.10 -33.00
N ASP A 387 34.88 11.73 -31.77
CA ASP A 387 35.08 12.71 -30.71
C ASP A 387 36.38 13.51 -30.94
N SER A 388 36.38 14.80 -30.56
CA SER A 388 37.54 15.66 -30.71
C SER A 388 38.27 15.78 -29.38
N ILE A 389 39.57 15.52 -29.42
CA ILE A 389 40.47 15.72 -28.26
C ILE A 389 41.61 16.66 -28.60
N THR A 390 42.20 17.31 -27.62
CA THR A 390 43.44 18.06 -27.77
C THR A 390 44.55 17.39 -26.98
N ILE A 391 45.57 16.92 -27.72
CA ILE A 391 46.80 16.38 -27.14
C ILE A 391 47.80 17.54 -26.95
N SER A 392 48.40 17.62 -25.78
CA SER A 392 49.40 18.63 -25.45
C SER A 392 50.51 18.03 -24.61
N ASN A 393 51.65 18.64 -24.65
CA ASN A 393 52.90 18.25 -23.94
C ASN A 393 53.38 16.82 -24.30
N ALA A 394 52.95 16.25 -25.40
CA ALA A 394 53.53 14.98 -25.86
C ALA A 394 54.92 15.27 -26.46
N GLY A 395 55.87 14.45 -26.11
CA GLY A 395 57.18 14.40 -26.74
C GLY A 395 57.14 13.69 -28.10
N ALA A 396 58.24 13.64 -28.82
CA ALA A 396 58.37 12.84 -30.02
C ALA A 396 58.34 11.33 -29.69
N VAL A 397 57.61 10.54 -30.50
CA VAL A 397 57.50 9.09 -30.32
C VAL A 397 57.60 8.43 -31.68
N GLY A 398 58.39 7.34 -31.75
CA GLY A 398 58.57 6.52 -32.99
C GLY A 398 58.98 7.34 -34.21
N GLY A 399 59.69 8.48 -33.99
CA GLY A 399 60.11 9.39 -35.07
C GLY A 399 59.04 10.41 -35.47
N ILE A 400 57.84 10.33 -34.98
CA ILE A 400 56.83 11.39 -35.17
C ILE A 400 57.22 12.58 -34.25
N ALA A 401 57.43 13.75 -34.82
CA ALA A 401 57.78 14.94 -34.09
C ALA A 401 56.68 15.41 -33.14
N ALA A 402 57.00 16.00 -31.98
CA ALA A 402 56.07 16.46 -30.96
C ALA A 402 54.96 17.38 -31.51
N ASN A 403 55.26 18.27 -32.45
CA ASN A 403 54.28 19.16 -33.07
C ASN A 403 53.30 18.42 -34.03
N GLN A 404 53.64 17.21 -34.48
CA GLN A 404 52.77 16.35 -35.32
C GLN A 404 51.84 15.46 -34.46
N ILE A 405 52.19 15.22 -33.21
CA ILE A 405 51.37 14.52 -32.22
C ILE A 405 50.40 15.49 -31.54
N ASN A 406 50.97 16.57 -31.03
CA ASN A 406 50.20 17.59 -30.30
C ASN A 406 49.19 18.32 -31.24
N GLY A 407 48.11 18.81 -30.63
CA GLY A 407 47.04 19.53 -31.32
C GLY A 407 45.70 18.79 -31.20
N THR A 408 44.68 19.37 -31.84
CA THR A 408 43.35 18.78 -31.88
C THR A 408 43.32 17.61 -32.85
N ARG A 409 42.76 16.47 -32.41
CA ARG A 409 42.64 15.22 -33.14
C ARG A 409 41.21 14.66 -32.99
N ALA A 410 40.69 14.09 -34.10
CA ALA A 410 39.51 13.27 -34.02
C ALA A 410 39.91 11.82 -33.73
N ILE A 411 39.14 11.14 -32.90
CA ILE A 411 39.33 9.72 -32.62
C ILE A 411 38.89 8.94 -33.84
N GLN A 412 39.76 8.11 -34.38
CA GLN A 412 39.54 7.28 -35.55
C GLN A 412 38.94 5.93 -35.18
N GLU A 413 39.42 5.34 -34.13
CA GLU A 413 38.98 4.05 -33.64
C GLU A 413 39.06 4.01 -32.12
N VAL A 414 38.15 3.28 -31.50
CA VAL A 414 38.20 2.91 -30.08
C VAL A 414 38.45 1.43 -30.01
N ILE A 415 39.64 1.03 -29.54
CA ILE A 415 40.04 -0.37 -29.44
C ILE A 415 39.34 -1.02 -28.28
N ASP A 416 39.41 -0.39 -27.12
CA ASP A 416 38.71 -0.78 -25.91
C ASP A 416 38.43 0.45 -25.02
N GLU A 417 37.97 0.26 -23.84
CA GLU A 417 37.69 1.31 -22.85
C GLU A 417 38.90 2.13 -22.41
N ASN A 418 40.12 1.61 -22.63
CA ASN A 418 41.38 2.18 -22.18
C ASN A 418 42.25 2.68 -23.32
N VAL A 419 41.96 2.28 -24.58
CA VAL A 419 42.83 2.55 -25.73
C VAL A 419 42.03 3.03 -26.94
N PHE A 420 42.44 4.13 -27.52
CA PHE A 420 41.88 4.65 -28.76
C PHE A 420 42.99 5.07 -29.75
N VAL A 421 42.62 5.24 -31.02
CA VAL A 421 43.51 5.55 -32.12
C VAL A 421 43.24 7.00 -32.62
N VAL A 422 44.32 7.76 -32.85
CA VAL A 422 44.26 9.04 -33.50
C VAL A 422 45.30 9.10 -34.63
N THR A 423 44.97 9.80 -35.71
CA THR A 423 45.92 10.00 -36.84
C THR A 423 46.80 11.23 -36.53
N CYS A 424 48.11 11.06 -36.57
CA CYS A 424 49.09 12.10 -36.41
C CYS A 424 49.44 12.76 -37.76
N GLY A 425 50.16 13.88 -37.73
CA GLY A 425 50.53 14.62 -38.94
C GLY A 425 51.65 14.00 -39.83
N ALA A 426 52.23 12.86 -39.38
CA ALA A 426 53.33 12.15 -40.09
C ALA A 426 53.32 10.69 -39.71
N ASN A 427 53.86 9.85 -40.57
CA ASN A 427 54.08 8.41 -40.29
C ASN A 427 55.21 8.23 -39.30
N ALA A 428 55.07 7.22 -38.45
CA ALA A 428 56.15 6.74 -37.61
C ALA A 428 57.26 6.08 -38.47
N ASN A 429 58.49 6.15 -38.00
CA ASN A 429 59.65 5.48 -38.60
C ASN A 429 60.19 4.37 -37.71
N ALA A 430 59.51 4.08 -36.65
CA ALA A 430 59.74 2.98 -35.70
C ALA A 430 58.55 2.68 -34.86
N SER A 431 58.27 1.39 -34.53
CA SER A 431 57.32 1.01 -33.48
C SER A 431 57.96 1.32 -32.12
N SER A 432 57.30 2.17 -31.34
CA SER A 432 57.82 2.66 -30.08
C SER A 432 56.72 3.13 -29.14
N VAL A 433 56.94 2.97 -27.85
CA VAL A 433 56.07 3.50 -26.80
C VAL A 433 56.72 4.69 -26.15
N GLY A 434 55.93 5.75 -25.83
CA GLY A 434 56.47 6.98 -25.24
C GLY A 434 55.45 8.09 -25.15
N GLY A 435 55.93 9.36 -25.21
CA GLY A 435 55.09 10.55 -25.18
C GLY A 435 55.38 11.50 -24.01
N GLY A 436 55.96 11.04 -22.93
CA GLY A 436 56.34 11.85 -21.79
C GLY A 436 55.16 12.42 -21.00
N SER A 437 55.20 13.69 -20.69
CA SER A 437 54.16 14.33 -19.85
C SER A 437 52.89 14.72 -20.62
N ILE A 438 52.26 13.73 -21.23
CA ILE A 438 51.10 13.93 -22.11
C ILE A 438 49.88 14.45 -21.33
N LYS A 439 49.19 15.43 -21.90
CA LYS A 439 47.90 15.90 -21.42
C LYS A 439 46.89 15.77 -22.54
N ILE A 440 45.72 15.23 -22.17
CA ILE A 440 44.56 15.20 -23.05
C ILE A 440 43.47 16.08 -22.51
N THR A 441 42.95 16.96 -23.33
CA THR A 441 41.78 17.78 -23.05
C THR A 441 40.62 17.27 -23.92
N THR A 442 39.56 16.86 -23.29
CA THR A 442 38.36 16.36 -23.93
C THR A 442 37.28 17.44 -24.12
N HIS A 443 37.72 18.73 -24.10
CA HIS A 443 36.86 19.88 -24.28
C HIS A 443 36.56 20.12 -25.78
N ALA A 444 35.35 19.77 -26.20
CA ALA A 444 34.80 20.07 -27.52
C ALA A 444 33.30 19.81 -27.51
N PRO A 445 32.47 20.47 -28.35
CA PRO A 445 31.06 20.13 -28.51
C PRO A 445 30.89 18.64 -28.88
N THR A 446 30.15 17.89 -28.09
CA THR A 446 29.95 16.46 -28.31
C THR A 446 28.50 16.07 -28.09
N THR A 447 28.04 15.02 -28.79
CA THR A 447 26.77 14.35 -28.53
C THR A 447 26.88 13.29 -27.41
N GLN A 448 28.09 13.04 -26.91
CA GLN A 448 28.41 12.06 -25.89
C GLN A 448 28.33 12.69 -24.51
N TRP A 449 27.10 12.91 -24.05
CA TRP A 449 26.83 13.43 -22.70
C TRP A 449 25.52 12.84 -22.18
N GLU A 450 25.40 12.78 -20.89
CA GLU A 450 24.27 12.14 -20.23
C GLU A 450 23.87 12.97 -18.99
N GLU A 451 22.66 12.81 -18.56
CA GLU A 451 22.13 13.39 -17.32
C GLU A 451 21.94 12.29 -16.30
N GLN A 452 22.13 12.59 -15.03
CA GLN A 452 21.79 11.65 -13.94
C GLN A 452 20.34 11.18 -14.08
N SER A 453 20.10 9.86 -13.91
CA SER A 453 18.76 9.28 -14.07
C SER A 453 17.81 9.70 -12.96
N TYR A 454 18.33 10.05 -11.77
CA TYR A 454 17.51 10.42 -10.59
C TYR A 454 17.71 11.89 -10.25
N SER A 455 16.67 12.68 -10.42
CA SER A 455 16.65 14.10 -10.05
C SER A 455 15.24 14.57 -9.75
N SER A 456 15.11 15.76 -9.17
CA SER A 456 13.82 16.40 -8.95
C SER A 456 13.04 16.65 -10.25
N TYR A 457 13.74 16.70 -11.38
CA TYR A 457 13.15 16.87 -12.71
C TYR A 457 12.76 15.52 -13.36
N ARG A 458 13.62 14.51 -13.24
CA ARG A 458 13.42 13.19 -13.85
C ARG A 458 12.64 12.22 -12.97
N GLY A 459 12.45 12.58 -11.70
CA GLY A 459 11.88 11.73 -10.68
C GLY A 459 12.91 10.78 -10.05
N PHE A 460 12.43 9.97 -9.13
CA PHE A 460 13.23 9.03 -8.36
C PHE A 460 12.62 7.63 -8.48
N PRO A 461 13.34 6.56 -8.06
CA PRO A 461 12.82 5.21 -8.14
C PRO A 461 11.51 5.00 -7.36
N ALA A 462 10.50 4.41 -8.01
CA ALA A 462 9.25 4.02 -7.37
C ALA A 462 9.37 2.71 -6.60
N ALA A 463 10.20 1.78 -7.06
CA ALA A 463 10.31 0.43 -6.51
C ALA A 463 11.74 0.13 -6.05
N VAL A 464 11.84 -0.63 -4.95
CA VAL A 464 13.10 -1.08 -4.37
C VAL A 464 12.97 -2.54 -3.91
N ALA A 465 14.01 -3.34 -4.18
CA ALA A 465 14.13 -4.73 -3.70
C ALA A 465 15.60 -5.15 -3.57
N PHE A 466 15.84 -6.18 -2.76
CA PHE A 466 17.10 -6.93 -2.77
C PHE A 466 16.92 -8.26 -3.50
N HIS A 467 17.81 -8.57 -4.41
CA HIS A 467 17.82 -9.85 -5.11
C HIS A 467 19.26 -10.20 -5.56
N GLU A 468 19.69 -11.41 -5.33
CA GLU A 468 21.04 -11.93 -5.71
C GLU A 468 22.19 -10.99 -5.37
N ASN A 469 22.27 -10.56 -4.10
CA ASN A 469 23.30 -9.65 -3.58
C ASN A 469 23.40 -8.29 -4.29
N ARG A 470 22.33 -7.84 -4.91
CA ARG A 470 22.19 -6.50 -5.51
C ARG A 470 21.01 -5.76 -4.93
N LEU A 471 21.14 -4.43 -4.83
CA LEU A 471 20.03 -3.53 -4.58
C LEU A 471 19.42 -3.13 -5.92
N TRP A 472 18.13 -3.34 -6.08
CA TRP A 472 17.40 -3.04 -7.30
C TRP A 472 16.48 -1.84 -7.11
N PHE A 473 16.52 -0.93 -8.07
CA PHE A 473 15.60 0.20 -8.20
C PHE A 473 14.86 0.13 -9.53
N ALA A 474 13.63 0.64 -9.59
CA ALA A 474 12.91 0.74 -10.86
C ALA A 474 11.88 1.86 -10.88
N GLY A 475 11.57 2.30 -12.09
CA GLY A 475 10.46 3.19 -12.39
C GLY A 475 10.66 4.61 -11.88
N THR A 476 11.22 5.50 -12.70
CA THR A 476 11.18 6.95 -12.42
C THR A 476 10.07 7.62 -13.23
N ILE A 477 9.83 8.90 -12.99
CA ILE A 477 8.86 9.68 -13.78
C ILE A 477 9.28 9.75 -15.25
N ALA A 478 10.57 9.97 -15.51
CA ALA A 478 11.10 10.12 -16.87
C ALA A 478 11.43 8.77 -17.56
N GLN A 479 11.71 7.73 -16.77
CA GLN A 479 11.98 6.36 -17.23
C GLN A 479 11.08 5.39 -16.45
N PRO A 480 9.78 5.34 -16.75
CA PRO A 480 8.82 4.53 -16.00
C PRO A 480 9.06 3.02 -16.11
N ASP A 481 9.75 2.58 -17.16
CA ASP A 481 10.13 1.20 -17.46
C ASP A 481 11.62 0.90 -17.23
N GLY A 482 12.37 1.86 -16.65
CA GLY A 482 13.78 1.70 -16.29
C GLY A 482 13.96 0.82 -15.05
N ILE A 483 14.99 -0.01 -15.07
CA ILE A 483 15.36 -0.92 -13.99
C ILE A 483 16.87 -0.84 -13.79
N TRP A 484 17.32 -0.58 -12.58
CA TRP A 484 18.72 -0.45 -12.22
C TRP A 484 19.07 -1.42 -11.10
N ALA A 485 20.23 -2.05 -11.20
CA ALA A 485 20.76 -2.86 -10.11
C ALA A 485 22.15 -2.36 -9.72
N SER A 486 22.43 -2.37 -8.44
CA SER A 486 23.77 -2.07 -7.93
C SER A 486 24.81 -3.09 -8.39
N GLN A 487 26.07 -2.73 -8.30
CA GLN A 487 27.18 -3.68 -8.36
C GLN A 487 26.98 -4.79 -7.31
N SER A 488 27.37 -6.01 -7.64
CA SER A 488 27.24 -7.16 -6.74
C SER A 488 27.96 -6.90 -5.41
N ALA A 489 27.25 -7.07 -4.30
CA ALA A 489 27.71 -6.83 -2.92
C ALA A 489 28.16 -5.39 -2.63
N SER A 490 27.90 -4.44 -3.52
CA SER A 490 28.17 -2.99 -3.33
C SER A 490 26.88 -2.20 -3.59
N TYR A 491 26.01 -2.13 -2.60
CA TYR A 491 24.62 -1.66 -2.73
C TYR A 491 24.49 -0.16 -3.05
N PHE A 492 25.56 0.62 -2.92
CA PHE A 492 25.59 2.07 -3.19
C PHE A 492 26.32 2.42 -4.49
N ASN A 493 26.81 1.42 -5.22
CA ASN A 493 27.48 1.57 -6.50
C ASN A 493 26.57 1.13 -7.65
N PHE A 494 26.14 2.08 -8.48
CA PHE A 494 25.32 1.90 -9.68
C PHE A 494 26.05 2.29 -10.97
N ASP A 495 27.38 2.42 -10.94
CA ASP A 495 28.15 2.63 -12.16
C ASP A 495 28.21 1.30 -12.96
N VAL A 496 27.72 1.36 -14.19
CA VAL A 496 27.61 0.20 -15.08
C VAL A 496 29.00 -0.32 -15.54
N GLY A 497 30.07 0.42 -15.22
CA GLY A 497 31.45 0.00 -15.51
C GLY A 497 31.65 -0.37 -16.97
N ASP A 498 32.34 -1.49 -17.17
CA ASP A 498 32.71 -2.03 -18.47
C ASP A 498 31.85 -3.24 -18.88
N GLY A 499 30.82 -3.56 -18.08
CA GLY A 499 29.94 -4.70 -18.32
C GLY A 499 30.48 -6.03 -17.79
N ALA A 500 31.37 -5.99 -16.80
CA ALA A 500 31.84 -7.19 -16.12
C ALA A 500 30.69 -7.88 -15.32
N ASP A 501 30.81 -9.14 -15.02
CA ASP A 501 29.74 -9.94 -14.39
C ASP A 501 29.26 -9.38 -13.02
N ASN A 502 30.12 -8.65 -12.34
CA ASN A 502 29.82 -8.01 -11.06
C ASN A 502 29.36 -6.53 -11.18
N ASP A 503 29.43 -5.92 -12.35
CA ASP A 503 29.05 -4.52 -12.56
C ASP A 503 27.55 -4.27 -12.38
N ALA A 504 27.21 -2.98 -12.20
CA ALA A 504 25.83 -2.55 -12.10
C ALA A 504 25.06 -2.79 -13.41
N LEU A 505 23.72 -2.90 -13.30
CA LEU A 505 22.86 -3.10 -14.46
C LEU A 505 21.99 -1.85 -14.69
N ASP A 506 21.83 -1.50 -15.97
CA ASP A 506 20.82 -0.55 -16.45
C ASP A 506 20.01 -1.24 -17.55
N LEU A 507 18.75 -1.50 -17.28
CA LEU A 507 17.86 -2.30 -18.11
C LEU A 507 16.56 -1.53 -18.36
N THR A 508 15.92 -1.81 -19.49
CA THR A 508 14.62 -1.21 -19.84
C THR A 508 13.61 -2.30 -20.18
N ALA A 509 12.45 -2.28 -19.53
CA ALA A 509 11.34 -3.19 -19.83
C ALA A 509 10.52 -2.69 -21.02
N SER A 510 11.17 -2.53 -22.19
CA SER A 510 10.54 -1.96 -23.38
C SER A 510 9.59 -2.95 -24.04
N ILE A 511 8.31 -2.59 -24.07
CA ILE A 511 7.28 -3.19 -24.91
C ILE A 511 6.48 -2.04 -25.53
N GLY A 512 5.75 -2.28 -26.60
CA GLY A 512 5.04 -1.23 -27.36
C GLY A 512 3.97 -0.43 -26.60
N GLU A 513 3.93 -0.50 -25.26
CA GLU A 513 3.03 0.21 -24.36
C GLU A 513 3.83 0.87 -23.22
N ILE A 514 3.32 1.95 -22.66
CA ILE A 514 3.92 2.61 -21.48
C ILE A 514 3.69 1.73 -20.26
N ASN A 515 4.76 1.24 -19.67
CA ASN A 515 4.75 0.39 -18.48
C ASN A 515 5.40 1.12 -17.31
N THR A 516 4.61 1.68 -16.41
CA THR A 516 5.16 2.22 -15.18
C THR A 516 5.37 1.09 -14.19
N ILE A 517 6.62 0.81 -13.84
CA ILE A 517 6.95 -0.21 -12.84
C ILE A 517 6.54 0.32 -11.47
N ARG A 518 5.76 -0.49 -10.74
CA ARG A 518 5.26 -0.18 -9.41
C ARG A 518 5.94 -0.98 -8.32
N HIS A 519 6.27 -2.25 -8.60
CA HIS A 519 6.87 -3.14 -7.62
C HIS A 519 7.90 -4.07 -8.25
N ILE A 520 8.90 -4.38 -7.46
CA ILE A 520 9.85 -5.46 -7.70
C ILE A 520 9.79 -6.42 -6.51
N VAL A 521 9.70 -7.71 -6.77
CA VAL A 521 9.61 -8.75 -5.74
C VAL A 521 10.67 -9.81 -5.98
N SER A 522 11.50 -10.02 -4.97
CA SER A 522 12.47 -11.12 -4.95
C SER A 522 11.76 -12.40 -4.55
N ASN A 523 11.78 -13.38 -5.43
CA ASN A 523 11.33 -14.74 -5.20
C ASN A 523 12.35 -15.68 -5.84
N ARG A 524 11.98 -16.85 -6.37
CA ARG A 524 12.83 -17.69 -7.20
C ARG A 524 13.52 -16.88 -8.30
N ASP A 525 12.75 -16.07 -9.00
CA ASP A 525 13.16 -15.11 -10.03
C ASP A 525 12.88 -13.68 -9.55
N LEU A 526 13.48 -12.68 -10.16
CA LEU A 526 13.13 -11.30 -9.91
C LEU A 526 11.83 -10.97 -10.67
N GLN A 527 10.75 -10.81 -9.94
CA GLN A 527 9.42 -10.48 -10.47
C GLN A 527 9.22 -8.97 -10.53
N ILE A 528 8.68 -8.47 -11.63
CA ILE A 528 8.46 -7.04 -11.89
C ILE A 528 6.99 -6.83 -12.22
N PHE A 529 6.33 -5.98 -11.44
CA PHE A 529 4.93 -5.65 -11.58
C PHE A 529 4.79 -4.21 -12.07
N SER A 530 4.21 -4.04 -13.26
CA SER A 530 3.98 -2.73 -13.85
C SER A 530 2.49 -2.38 -13.93
N SER A 531 2.20 -1.17 -14.37
CA SER A 531 0.83 -0.68 -14.54
C SER A 531 0.02 -1.42 -15.63
N THR A 532 0.66 -2.18 -16.52
CA THR A 532 0.00 -2.85 -17.65
C THR A 532 0.34 -4.33 -17.80
N SER A 533 1.43 -4.79 -17.20
CA SER A 533 1.93 -6.15 -17.40
C SER A 533 2.80 -6.63 -16.24
N GLU A 534 2.98 -7.95 -16.14
CA GLU A 534 3.92 -8.59 -15.24
C GLU A 534 5.07 -9.19 -16.04
N PHE A 535 6.30 -8.97 -15.53
CA PHE A 535 7.55 -9.45 -16.11
C PHE A 535 8.34 -10.21 -15.05
N TYR A 536 9.37 -10.89 -15.52
CA TYR A 536 10.40 -11.42 -14.63
C TYR A 536 11.77 -11.41 -15.31
N ILE A 537 12.81 -11.40 -14.50
CA ILE A 537 14.18 -11.68 -14.90
C ILE A 537 14.50 -13.07 -14.32
N PRO A 538 14.78 -14.08 -15.20
CA PRO A 538 15.01 -15.43 -14.74
C PRO A 538 16.30 -15.54 -13.95
N ALA A 539 16.24 -16.21 -12.81
CA ALA A 539 17.44 -16.72 -12.13
C ALA A 539 17.98 -17.94 -12.87
N PHE A 540 19.26 -18.00 -13.06
CA PHE A 540 19.92 -19.17 -13.66
C PHE A 540 20.43 -20.08 -12.54
N THR A 541 20.30 -21.40 -12.74
CA THR A 541 20.63 -22.39 -11.71
C THR A 541 22.11 -22.32 -11.28
N ASP A 542 23.00 -21.91 -12.18
CA ASP A 542 24.44 -21.93 -11.95
C ASP A 542 25.12 -20.55 -12.09
N LYS A 543 24.41 -19.49 -12.35
CA LYS A 543 24.98 -18.16 -12.58
C LYS A 543 24.07 -17.06 -12.03
N PRO A 544 24.62 -16.03 -11.34
CA PRO A 544 23.85 -14.86 -10.94
C PRO A 544 23.40 -14.03 -12.16
N ILE A 545 22.49 -13.10 -11.94
CA ILE A 545 22.10 -12.10 -12.94
C ILE A 545 23.29 -11.15 -13.17
N THR A 546 23.73 -11.05 -14.43
CA THR A 546 24.89 -10.24 -14.85
C THR A 546 24.47 -9.31 -16.01
N PRO A 547 25.26 -8.26 -16.32
CA PRO A 547 25.00 -7.39 -17.46
C PRO A 547 24.83 -8.12 -18.80
N THR A 548 25.51 -9.27 -18.97
CA THR A 548 25.52 -10.05 -20.21
C THR A 548 24.39 -11.07 -20.33
N ASN A 549 23.78 -11.49 -19.21
CA ASN A 549 22.73 -12.53 -19.22
C ASN A 549 21.33 -12.03 -18.81
N ALA A 550 21.22 -10.83 -18.27
CA ALA A 550 19.95 -10.28 -17.83
C ALA A 550 18.95 -10.16 -18.98
N GLN A 551 17.80 -10.78 -18.86
CA GLN A 551 16.74 -10.76 -19.86
C GLN A 551 15.40 -10.51 -19.18
N ILE A 552 14.72 -9.42 -19.53
CA ILE A 552 13.38 -9.11 -19.05
C ILE A 552 12.37 -9.84 -19.94
N LYS A 553 11.50 -10.66 -19.34
CA LYS A 553 10.49 -11.44 -20.07
C LYS A 553 9.09 -11.04 -19.60
N ARG A 554 8.25 -10.58 -20.53
CA ARG A 554 6.82 -10.35 -20.27
C ARG A 554 6.11 -11.69 -20.13
N GLN A 555 5.20 -11.79 -19.15
CA GLN A 555 4.43 -13.00 -18.89
C GLN A 555 2.92 -12.77 -19.05
N THR A 556 2.36 -11.84 -18.30
CA THR A 556 0.91 -11.62 -18.25
C THR A 556 0.54 -10.15 -18.45
N PRO A 557 -0.65 -9.85 -19.03
CA PRO A 557 -1.05 -8.50 -19.40
C PRO A 557 -2.10 -7.89 -18.45
N TYR A 558 -2.00 -8.11 -17.14
CA TYR A 558 -3.06 -7.64 -16.22
C TYR A 558 -2.76 -6.31 -15.55
N GLY A 559 -1.50 -6.02 -15.30
CA GLY A 559 -1.05 -4.86 -14.54
C GLY A 559 -1.36 -4.95 -13.04
N SER A 560 -0.51 -4.35 -12.24
CA SER A 560 -0.61 -4.32 -10.77
C SER A 560 -1.13 -2.99 -10.26
N ASN A 561 -1.81 -2.99 -9.10
CA ASN A 561 -2.15 -1.83 -8.30
C ASN A 561 -0.93 -1.39 -7.45
N PHE A 562 -1.08 -0.35 -6.62
CA PHE A 562 -0.04 0.13 -5.68
C PHE A 562 0.11 -0.76 -4.44
N VAL A 563 -0.80 -1.71 -4.20
CA VAL A 563 -0.67 -2.71 -3.13
C VAL A 563 0.56 -3.57 -3.39
N LYS A 564 1.52 -3.56 -2.45
CA LYS A 564 2.76 -4.34 -2.58
C LYS A 564 2.43 -5.82 -2.73
N PRO A 565 2.85 -6.48 -3.82
CA PRO A 565 2.69 -7.91 -3.97
C PRO A 565 3.44 -8.66 -2.86
N GLN A 566 2.87 -9.76 -2.40
CA GLN A 566 3.41 -10.53 -1.29
C GLN A 566 3.53 -12.02 -1.64
N PRO A 567 4.61 -12.69 -1.22
CA PRO A 567 4.72 -14.14 -1.36
C PRO A 567 3.69 -14.84 -0.47
N PHE A 568 3.00 -15.84 -1.03
CA PHE A 568 1.99 -16.63 -0.35
C PHE A 568 1.98 -18.05 -0.91
N ASP A 569 2.27 -19.04 -0.06
CA ASP A 569 2.20 -20.46 -0.39
C ASP A 569 2.87 -20.84 -1.73
N GLY A 570 4.11 -20.36 -1.95
CA GLY A 570 4.91 -20.62 -3.14
C GLY A 570 4.54 -19.81 -4.39
N ALA A 571 3.55 -18.92 -4.31
CA ALA A 571 3.20 -17.95 -5.33
C ALA A 571 3.41 -16.52 -4.85
N THR A 572 3.16 -15.55 -5.71
CA THR A 572 3.06 -14.14 -5.34
C THR A 572 1.64 -13.66 -5.57
N LEU A 573 0.99 -13.16 -4.53
CA LEU A 573 -0.31 -12.51 -4.64
C LEU A 573 -0.12 -11.04 -5.02
N PHE A 574 -0.92 -10.55 -5.95
CA PHE A 574 -0.97 -9.13 -6.31
C PHE A 574 -2.40 -8.68 -6.63
N VAL A 575 -2.65 -7.41 -6.44
CA VAL A 575 -3.92 -6.79 -6.81
C VAL A 575 -3.82 -6.28 -8.23
N GLN A 576 -4.74 -6.69 -9.10
CA GLN A 576 -4.80 -6.21 -10.47
C GLN A 576 -5.01 -4.69 -10.51
N LYS A 577 -4.52 -4.01 -11.54
CA LYS A 577 -4.61 -2.55 -11.75
C LYS A 577 -5.99 -1.94 -11.44
N THR A 578 -7.07 -2.66 -11.72
CA THR A 578 -8.45 -2.20 -11.50
C THR A 578 -8.87 -2.12 -10.04
N GLY A 579 -8.08 -2.67 -9.10
CA GLY A 579 -8.43 -2.71 -7.68
C GLY A 579 -9.58 -3.66 -7.32
N SER A 580 -10.05 -4.50 -8.25
CA SER A 580 -11.24 -5.35 -8.08
C SER A 580 -10.95 -6.85 -8.16
N VAL A 581 -9.73 -7.24 -8.48
CA VAL A 581 -9.32 -8.65 -8.61
C VAL A 581 -7.97 -8.87 -7.95
N VAL A 582 -7.90 -9.86 -7.09
CA VAL A 582 -6.63 -10.40 -6.57
C VAL A 582 -6.21 -11.57 -7.43
N ARG A 583 -4.95 -11.57 -7.81
CA ARG A 583 -4.34 -12.59 -8.66
C ARG A 583 -3.20 -13.29 -7.97
N GLU A 584 -3.02 -14.51 -8.34
CA GLU A 584 -1.89 -15.33 -7.99
C GLU A 584 -0.93 -15.42 -9.17
N TYR A 585 0.35 -15.15 -8.95
CA TYR A 585 1.41 -15.21 -9.94
C TYR A 585 2.38 -16.33 -9.55
N ILE A 586 2.35 -17.42 -10.31
CA ILE A 586 3.09 -18.64 -10.01
C ILE A 586 3.78 -19.18 -11.25
N TYR A 587 4.98 -19.72 -11.08
CA TYR A 587 5.70 -20.39 -12.14
C TYR A 587 5.10 -21.79 -12.41
N SER A 588 4.75 -22.05 -13.66
CA SER A 588 4.23 -23.33 -14.12
C SER A 588 5.34 -24.07 -14.88
N ASP A 589 5.85 -25.17 -14.33
CA ASP A 589 6.85 -25.99 -15.00
C ASP A 589 6.31 -26.60 -16.31
N ALA A 590 5.00 -26.89 -16.36
CA ALA A 590 4.35 -27.43 -17.56
C ALA A 590 4.33 -26.43 -18.73
N GLU A 591 4.20 -25.13 -18.43
CA GLU A 591 4.18 -24.05 -19.43
C GLU A 591 5.57 -23.42 -19.63
N GLY A 592 6.52 -23.67 -18.73
CA GLY A 592 7.83 -23.00 -18.71
C GLY A 592 7.72 -21.47 -18.52
N ALA A 593 6.65 -21.00 -17.89
CA ALA A 593 6.28 -19.60 -17.79
C ALA A 593 5.55 -19.29 -16.48
N TYR A 594 5.52 -18.01 -16.11
CA TYR A 594 4.63 -17.56 -15.04
C TYR A 594 3.20 -17.43 -15.57
N VAL A 595 2.27 -17.95 -14.81
CA VAL A 595 0.84 -17.84 -15.06
C VAL A 595 0.18 -16.99 -13.98
N SER A 596 -0.91 -16.30 -14.34
CA SER A 596 -1.65 -15.49 -13.39
C SER A 596 -3.13 -15.91 -13.36
N THR A 597 -3.58 -16.41 -12.21
CA THR A 597 -4.95 -16.85 -11.97
C THR A 597 -5.68 -15.87 -11.05
N GLY A 598 -6.89 -15.46 -11.42
CA GLY A 598 -7.74 -14.61 -10.55
C GLY A 598 -8.37 -15.44 -9.44
N ILE A 599 -7.87 -15.29 -8.21
CA ILE A 599 -8.34 -16.05 -7.05
C ILE A 599 -9.60 -15.47 -6.39
N SER A 600 -9.93 -14.21 -6.65
CA SER A 600 -11.12 -13.53 -6.12
C SER A 600 -12.32 -13.55 -7.08
N THR A 601 -12.25 -14.27 -8.20
CA THR A 601 -13.29 -14.24 -9.26
C THR A 601 -14.65 -14.74 -8.79
N LEU A 602 -14.70 -15.62 -7.80
CA LEU A 602 -15.96 -16.10 -7.21
C LEU A 602 -16.49 -15.19 -6.09
N SER A 603 -15.66 -14.25 -5.58
CA SER A 603 -15.99 -13.35 -4.48
C SER A 603 -15.60 -11.88 -4.78
N PRO A 604 -15.92 -11.35 -5.97
CA PRO A 604 -15.43 -10.03 -6.41
C PRO A 604 -15.99 -8.89 -5.55
N HIS A 605 -17.12 -9.05 -4.90
CA HIS A 605 -17.76 -8.06 -4.03
C HIS A 605 -16.97 -7.79 -2.74
N LEU A 606 -16.06 -8.69 -2.35
CA LEU A 606 -15.18 -8.51 -1.19
C LEU A 606 -13.92 -7.69 -1.50
N ILE A 607 -13.62 -7.46 -2.77
CA ILE A 607 -12.42 -6.74 -3.20
C ILE A 607 -12.83 -5.36 -3.72
N THR A 608 -12.66 -4.34 -2.87
CA THR A 608 -13.09 -2.97 -3.14
C THR A 608 -11.93 -2.01 -2.97
N ASP A 609 -11.08 -1.94 -4.00
CA ASP A 609 -9.88 -1.09 -4.05
C ASP A 609 -8.96 -1.29 -2.83
N PRO A 610 -8.29 -2.47 -2.71
CA PRO A 610 -7.37 -2.73 -1.61
C PRO A 610 -6.23 -1.72 -1.56
N VAL A 611 -5.86 -1.31 -0.34
CA VAL A 611 -4.78 -0.34 -0.07
C VAL A 611 -3.53 -0.99 0.52
N GLN A 612 -3.68 -2.11 1.21
CA GLN A 612 -2.55 -2.85 1.79
C GLN A 612 -2.88 -4.33 1.93
N MET A 613 -1.83 -5.16 1.87
CA MET A 613 -1.91 -6.60 2.08
C MET A 613 -0.85 -7.04 3.11
N GLY A 614 -1.27 -7.84 4.08
CA GLY A 614 -0.40 -8.53 5.04
C GLY A 614 -0.56 -10.03 4.93
N ILE A 615 0.53 -10.78 5.05
CA ILE A 615 0.52 -12.25 5.01
C ILE A 615 0.86 -12.82 6.37
N LEU A 616 -0.03 -13.67 6.88
CA LEU A 616 0.21 -14.49 8.05
C LEU A 616 0.46 -15.92 7.59
N SER A 617 1.66 -16.40 7.77
CA SER A 617 1.99 -17.81 7.55
C SER A 617 1.51 -18.67 8.70
N GLY A 618 1.31 -19.97 8.45
CA GLY A 618 0.84 -20.89 9.47
C GLY A 618 1.71 -20.89 10.74
N ALA A 619 1.06 -20.90 11.90
CA ALA A 619 1.68 -20.99 13.22
C ALA A 619 1.38 -22.36 13.88
N ILE A 620 2.08 -22.69 14.97
CA ILE A 620 1.97 -23.99 15.65
C ILE A 620 0.53 -24.35 16.02
N ASN A 621 -0.27 -23.37 16.46
CA ASN A 621 -1.67 -23.57 16.85
C ASN A 621 -2.67 -23.24 15.74
N ARG A 622 -2.18 -22.77 14.60
CA ARG A 622 -2.98 -22.35 13.45
C ARG A 622 -2.18 -22.61 12.16
N PRO A 623 -2.33 -23.81 11.59
CA PRO A 623 -1.54 -24.23 10.43
C PRO A 623 -1.93 -23.52 9.13
N GLU A 624 -3.07 -22.81 9.12
CA GLU A 624 -3.55 -22.07 7.96
C GLU A 624 -2.76 -20.79 7.73
N SER A 625 -2.48 -20.50 6.47
CA SER A 625 -1.97 -19.20 6.02
C SER A 625 -3.12 -18.30 5.60
N TYR A 626 -3.02 -17.02 5.94
CA TYR A 626 -4.02 -16.00 5.62
C TYR A 626 -3.39 -14.79 4.96
N ALA A 627 -4.04 -14.27 3.91
CA ALA A 627 -3.75 -12.96 3.37
C ALA A 627 -4.86 -11.97 3.81
N PHE A 628 -4.45 -10.90 4.48
CA PHE A 628 -5.31 -9.82 4.95
C PHE A 628 -5.23 -8.68 3.96
N LEU A 629 -6.35 -8.31 3.32
CA LEU A 629 -6.43 -7.20 2.37
C LEU A 629 -7.31 -6.10 2.94
N VAL A 630 -6.72 -5.00 3.32
CA VAL A 630 -7.45 -3.81 3.77
C VAL A 630 -8.01 -3.10 2.55
N ASN A 631 -9.32 -2.97 2.48
CA ASN A 631 -10.02 -2.24 1.42
C ASN A 631 -10.19 -0.75 1.78
N ARG A 632 -10.28 0.10 0.77
CA ARG A 632 -10.47 1.56 0.96
C ARG A 632 -11.77 1.92 1.69
N ASN A 633 -12.78 1.06 1.64
CA ASN A 633 -14.02 1.24 2.40
C ASN A 633 -13.90 0.94 3.91
N GLY A 634 -12.71 0.55 4.37
CA GLY A 634 -12.43 0.23 5.78
C GLY A 634 -12.78 -1.18 6.21
N LYS A 635 -13.25 -2.03 5.31
CA LYS A 635 -13.43 -3.47 5.55
C LYS A 635 -12.18 -4.22 5.12
N MET A 636 -12.05 -5.47 5.55
CA MET A 636 -10.91 -6.31 5.21
C MET A 636 -11.37 -7.62 4.59
N ALA A 637 -10.84 -7.94 3.41
CA ALA A 637 -11.02 -9.25 2.81
C ALA A 637 -9.91 -10.21 3.28
N ILE A 638 -10.29 -11.40 3.70
CA ILE A 638 -9.36 -12.42 4.21
C ILE A 638 -9.37 -13.58 3.25
N PHE A 639 -8.20 -13.92 2.73
CA PHE A 639 -8.02 -15.07 1.86
C PHE A 639 -7.26 -16.17 2.57
N THR A 640 -7.67 -17.41 2.38
CA THR A 640 -6.90 -18.59 2.75
C THR A 640 -6.91 -19.61 1.64
N SER A 641 -5.83 -20.33 1.48
CA SER A 641 -5.77 -21.46 0.55
C SER A 641 -4.95 -22.61 1.11
N ASN A 642 -5.30 -23.81 0.66
CA ASN A 642 -4.52 -25.02 0.83
C ASN A 642 -4.49 -25.75 -0.51
N ARG A 643 -3.38 -25.61 -1.24
CA ARG A 643 -3.24 -26.19 -2.59
C ARG A 643 -3.32 -27.70 -2.61
N SER A 644 -2.78 -28.37 -1.58
CA SER A 644 -2.78 -29.83 -1.51
C SER A 644 -4.20 -30.41 -1.41
N GLU A 645 -5.14 -29.61 -0.90
CA GLU A 645 -6.54 -29.99 -0.72
C GLU A 645 -7.47 -29.30 -1.72
N GLU A 646 -6.93 -28.54 -2.69
CA GLU A 646 -7.69 -27.74 -3.68
C GLU A 646 -8.69 -26.76 -3.03
N ARG A 647 -8.31 -26.15 -1.91
CA ARG A 647 -9.15 -25.23 -1.14
C ARG A 647 -8.70 -23.81 -1.33
N ALA A 648 -9.65 -22.91 -1.53
CA ALA A 648 -9.40 -21.47 -1.59
C ALA A 648 -10.69 -20.74 -1.22
N GLY A 649 -10.68 -19.96 -0.15
CA GLY A 649 -11.87 -19.31 0.36
C GLY A 649 -11.62 -17.88 0.82
N TRP A 650 -12.68 -17.08 0.79
CA TRP A 650 -12.71 -15.69 1.20
C TRP A 650 -13.68 -15.47 2.36
N SER A 651 -13.33 -14.58 3.27
CA SER A 651 -14.22 -14.04 4.29
C SER A 651 -14.02 -12.54 4.43
N GLU A 652 -14.99 -11.85 5.05
CA GLU A 652 -14.92 -10.42 5.33
C GLU A 652 -14.69 -10.17 6.82
N PHE A 653 -13.78 -9.27 7.17
CA PHE A 653 -13.68 -8.73 8.52
C PHE A 653 -14.19 -7.30 8.55
N THR A 654 -15.02 -7.02 9.54
CA THR A 654 -15.61 -5.72 9.84
C THR A 654 -15.37 -5.36 11.30
N THR A 655 -15.43 -4.09 11.62
CA THR A 655 -15.36 -3.55 12.98
C THR A 655 -16.39 -2.43 13.11
N GLN A 656 -16.62 -1.90 14.30
CA GLN A 656 -17.46 -0.71 14.47
C GLN A 656 -16.81 0.57 13.93
N GLY A 657 -15.54 0.50 13.54
CA GLY A 657 -14.81 1.58 12.86
C GLY A 657 -14.39 1.17 11.46
N LYS A 658 -13.13 1.49 11.11
CA LYS A 658 -12.51 1.16 9.81
C LYS A 658 -11.12 0.59 10.02
N PHE A 659 -10.74 -0.40 9.22
CA PHE A 659 -9.35 -0.83 9.10
C PHE A 659 -8.65 0.08 8.10
N HIS A 660 -7.46 0.58 8.43
CA HIS A 660 -6.66 1.44 7.55
C HIS A 660 -5.35 0.80 7.11
N SER A 661 -4.75 0.00 7.97
CA SER A 661 -3.45 -0.63 7.69
C SER A 661 -3.34 -1.95 8.40
N VAL A 662 -2.56 -2.87 7.83
CA VAL A 662 -2.25 -4.17 8.42
C VAL A 662 -0.76 -4.43 8.34
N CYS A 663 -0.18 -4.94 9.42
CA CYS A 663 1.20 -5.39 9.51
C CYS A 663 1.23 -6.76 10.19
N VAL A 664 1.97 -7.68 9.62
CA VAL A 664 2.17 -9.00 10.22
C VAL A 664 3.65 -9.17 10.55
N ILE A 665 3.93 -9.57 11.77
CA ILE A 665 5.27 -9.88 12.26
C ILE A 665 5.18 -11.25 12.93
N ASP A 666 5.81 -12.25 12.33
CA ASP A 666 5.71 -13.67 12.69
C ASP A 666 4.25 -14.17 12.68
N ASP A 667 3.69 -14.51 13.83
CA ASP A 667 2.32 -14.98 14.00
C ASP A 667 1.36 -13.91 14.56
N ARG A 668 1.84 -12.67 14.72
CA ARG A 668 1.10 -11.53 15.27
C ARG A 668 0.61 -10.60 14.17
N VAL A 669 -0.62 -10.15 14.31
CA VAL A 669 -1.28 -9.28 13.33
C VAL A 669 -1.65 -7.95 13.97
N PHE A 670 -1.11 -6.87 13.43
CA PHE A 670 -1.31 -5.50 13.90
C PHE A 670 -2.11 -4.71 12.88
N PHE A 671 -2.99 -3.87 13.40
CA PHE A 671 -3.83 -2.99 12.59
C PHE A 671 -3.70 -1.53 13.02
N VAL A 672 -3.81 -0.61 12.06
CA VAL A 672 -4.30 0.72 12.38
C VAL A 672 -5.79 0.73 12.10
N MET A 673 -6.56 1.02 13.12
CA MET A 673 -8.02 1.09 13.08
C MET A 673 -8.47 2.50 13.41
N GLN A 674 -9.50 2.97 12.73
CA GLN A 674 -10.12 4.28 12.97
C GLN A 674 -11.45 4.09 13.67
N HIS A 675 -11.69 4.84 14.75
CA HIS A 675 -12.94 4.79 15.48
C HIS A 675 -13.26 6.14 16.13
N ASP A 676 -14.54 6.47 16.17
CA ASP A 676 -15.09 7.56 16.95
C ASP A 676 -15.22 7.14 18.45
N LYS A 677 -14.61 7.93 19.33
CA LYS A 677 -14.71 7.70 20.78
C LYS A 677 -16.03 8.17 21.40
N GLY A 678 -17.02 8.54 20.58
CA GLY A 678 -18.26 9.21 21.01
C GLY A 678 -18.12 10.74 21.00
N GLY A 679 -17.30 11.28 20.10
CA GLY A 679 -17.08 12.71 19.88
C GLY A 679 -17.12 13.08 18.40
N ASP A 680 -16.86 14.34 18.09
CA ASP A 680 -16.94 14.89 16.74
C ASP A 680 -15.71 14.54 15.86
N THR A 681 -14.68 13.86 16.40
CA THR A 681 -13.43 13.53 15.71
C THR A 681 -13.10 12.06 15.89
N GLU A 682 -12.77 11.40 14.79
CA GLU A 682 -12.26 10.03 14.84
C GLU A 682 -10.77 10.00 15.16
N LYS A 683 -10.35 8.90 15.77
CA LYS A 683 -8.97 8.64 16.16
C LYS A 683 -8.43 7.40 15.47
N PHE A 684 -7.13 7.43 15.19
CA PHE A 684 -6.42 6.24 14.77
C PHE A 684 -5.83 5.51 15.97
N ILE A 685 -5.96 4.21 15.97
CA ILE A 685 -5.54 3.35 17.06
C ILE A 685 -4.73 2.19 16.49
N LEU A 686 -3.50 2.03 16.99
CA LEU A 686 -2.72 0.80 16.77
C LEU A 686 -3.29 -0.28 17.68
N SER A 687 -3.70 -1.38 17.09
CA SER A 687 -4.28 -2.52 17.80
C SER A 687 -3.65 -3.83 17.33
N GLU A 688 -3.65 -4.83 18.18
CA GLU A 688 -3.21 -6.19 17.88
C GLU A 688 -4.37 -7.17 17.97
N MET A 689 -4.49 -8.06 17.01
CA MET A 689 -5.44 -9.16 17.08
C MET A 689 -4.89 -10.27 17.97
N ASP A 690 -5.52 -10.50 19.12
CA ASP A 690 -5.07 -11.48 20.10
C ASP A 690 -6.22 -12.41 20.54
N SER A 691 -5.90 -13.69 20.68
CA SER A 691 -6.83 -14.76 21.12
C SER A 691 -7.39 -14.57 22.54
N GLU A 692 -6.74 -13.76 23.36
CA GLU A 692 -7.19 -13.45 24.72
C GLU A 692 -8.27 -12.35 24.77
N TYR A 693 -8.59 -11.74 23.63
CA TYR A 693 -9.57 -10.67 23.53
C TYR A 693 -10.78 -11.09 22.67
N ASN A 694 -11.94 -10.63 23.09
CA ASN A 694 -13.22 -10.89 22.43
C ASN A 694 -13.82 -9.65 21.75
N LEU A 695 -13.37 -8.47 22.13
CA LEU A 695 -13.87 -7.17 21.69
C LEU A 695 -12.83 -6.43 20.87
N ASP A 696 -13.27 -5.49 20.06
CA ASP A 696 -12.37 -4.59 19.33
C ASP A 696 -12.04 -3.36 20.18
N PHE A 697 -10.87 -2.76 19.91
CA PHE A 697 -10.35 -1.59 20.64
C PHE A 697 -10.34 -1.82 22.16
N SER A 698 -10.20 -3.04 22.57
CA SER A 698 -10.39 -3.45 23.97
C SER A 698 -9.09 -3.42 24.76
N ASP A 699 -9.26 -3.35 26.07
CA ASP A 699 -8.19 -3.52 27.04
C ASP A 699 -8.73 -4.27 28.29
N LYS A 700 -7.82 -4.83 29.09
CA LYS A 700 -8.15 -5.47 30.38
C LYS A 700 -8.05 -4.43 31.49
N PHE A 701 -9.19 -3.98 31.96
CA PHE A 701 -9.27 -3.00 33.06
C PHE A 701 -9.36 -3.66 34.40
N THR A 702 -8.74 -3.03 35.42
CA THR A 702 -8.90 -3.37 36.82
C THR A 702 -9.76 -2.31 37.50
N GLY A 703 -10.64 -2.76 38.40
CA GLY A 703 -11.59 -1.89 39.10
C GLY A 703 -11.90 -2.38 40.49
N THR A 704 -12.84 -1.72 41.18
CA THR A 704 -13.29 -2.07 42.50
C THR A 704 -14.80 -2.26 42.47
N ALA A 705 -15.27 -3.42 42.96
CA ALA A 705 -16.69 -3.76 43.09
C ALA A 705 -17.52 -3.49 41.81
N GLY A 706 -16.96 -3.80 40.64
CA GLY A 706 -17.64 -3.65 39.37
C GLY A 706 -17.58 -2.24 38.75
N VAL A 707 -16.77 -1.33 39.28
CA VAL A 707 -16.56 0.01 38.71
C VAL A 707 -15.16 0.13 38.12
N PHE A 708 -15.07 0.48 36.85
CA PHE A 708 -13.83 0.54 36.06
C PHE A 708 -13.59 1.94 35.51
N GLY A 709 -12.42 2.54 35.77
CA GLY A 709 -11.98 3.79 35.16
C GLY A 709 -11.52 3.58 33.73
N VAL A 710 -12.25 4.15 32.76
CA VAL A 710 -12.03 3.93 31.32
C VAL A 710 -11.81 5.21 30.51
N SER A 711 -11.67 6.35 31.18
CA SER A 711 -11.59 7.68 30.54
C SER A 711 -10.39 7.84 29.59
N SER A 712 -9.33 7.03 29.74
CA SER A 712 -8.18 7.02 28.84
C SER A 712 -8.52 6.42 27.47
N HIS A 713 -9.54 5.57 27.40
CA HIS A 713 -9.88 4.78 26.20
C HIS A 713 -11.20 5.20 25.56
N PHE A 714 -12.19 5.55 26.39
CA PHE A 714 -13.55 5.82 25.93
C PHE A 714 -14.06 7.17 26.47
N ALA A 715 -14.78 7.91 25.62
CA ALA A 715 -15.41 9.16 25.99
C ALA A 715 -16.69 8.93 26.79
N ASN A 716 -17.12 9.95 27.57
CA ASN A 716 -18.43 9.92 28.22
C ASN A 716 -19.54 9.84 27.18
N GLY A 717 -20.51 8.99 27.42
CA GLY A 717 -21.61 8.71 26.49
C GLY A 717 -21.33 7.54 25.53
N ALA A 718 -20.09 7.05 25.40
CA ALA A 718 -19.79 5.87 24.63
C ALA A 718 -20.49 4.63 25.19
N LEU A 719 -21.09 3.82 24.34
CA LEU A 719 -21.68 2.53 24.68
C LEU A 719 -20.64 1.44 24.46
N VAL A 720 -20.16 0.83 25.51
CA VAL A 720 -19.10 -0.19 25.48
C VAL A 720 -19.61 -1.53 26.02
N ASP A 721 -19.05 -2.61 25.52
CA ASP A 721 -19.35 -3.96 25.94
C ASP A 721 -18.35 -4.42 27.00
N VAL A 722 -18.83 -5.25 27.96
CA VAL A 722 -18.02 -5.75 29.06
C VAL A 722 -18.03 -7.28 29.10
N VAL A 723 -16.83 -7.86 29.06
CA VAL A 723 -16.62 -9.31 29.13
C VAL A 723 -15.76 -9.64 30.36
N ASN A 724 -16.18 -10.63 31.11
CA ASN A 724 -15.42 -11.18 32.27
C ASN A 724 -15.14 -12.67 31.99
N GLY A 725 -13.99 -12.96 31.40
CA GLY A 725 -13.61 -14.33 31.04
C GLY A 725 -14.60 -14.98 30.07
N THR A 726 -15.42 -15.92 30.58
CA THR A 726 -16.43 -16.63 29.78
C THR A 726 -17.84 -16.01 29.85
N ASP A 727 -17.99 -14.89 30.57
CA ASP A 727 -19.27 -14.24 30.79
C ASP A 727 -19.32 -12.85 30.11
N TYR A 728 -20.32 -12.65 29.26
CA TYR A 728 -20.67 -11.34 28.77
C TYR A 728 -21.66 -10.68 29.70
N LEU A 729 -21.29 -9.53 30.22
CA LEU A 729 -22.08 -8.80 31.23
C LEU A 729 -23.09 -7.83 30.61
N GLY A 730 -22.92 -7.45 29.33
CA GLY A 730 -23.80 -6.53 28.64
C GLY A 730 -23.08 -5.30 28.13
N SER A 731 -23.87 -4.37 27.56
CA SER A 731 -23.40 -3.06 27.10
C SER A 731 -23.70 -2.01 28.16
N PHE A 732 -22.72 -1.14 28.41
CA PHE A 732 -22.80 -0.09 29.44
C PHE A 732 -22.37 1.25 28.87
N THR A 733 -23.02 2.33 29.30
CA THR A 733 -22.65 3.69 28.90
C THR A 733 -21.58 4.25 29.83
N VAL A 734 -20.52 4.79 29.28
CA VAL A 734 -19.46 5.47 30.06
C VAL A 734 -20.01 6.74 30.67
N ALA A 735 -19.96 6.85 32.00
CA ALA A 735 -20.43 8.00 32.75
C ALA A 735 -19.38 8.47 33.76
N GLY A 736 -19.04 9.76 33.71
CA GLY A 736 -18.00 10.34 34.58
C GLY A 736 -16.62 9.67 34.41
N GLY A 737 -16.32 9.14 33.24
CA GLY A 737 -15.09 8.42 32.92
C GLY A 737 -15.04 6.98 33.43
N ASN A 738 -16.18 6.44 33.92
CA ASN A 738 -16.28 5.09 34.46
C ASN A 738 -17.33 4.25 33.73
N VAL A 739 -17.13 2.94 33.77
CA VAL A 739 -18.13 1.91 33.46
C VAL A 739 -18.50 1.22 34.77
N ASP A 740 -19.78 1.17 35.11
CA ASP A 740 -20.30 0.57 36.32
C ASP A 740 -21.16 -0.66 35.98
N VAL A 741 -20.65 -1.85 36.33
CA VAL A 741 -21.34 -3.13 36.17
C VAL A 741 -21.77 -3.75 37.50
N SER A 742 -21.62 -3.02 38.59
CA SER A 742 -21.88 -3.52 39.97
C SER A 742 -23.31 -4.07 40.16
N ALA A 743 -24.28 -3.52 39.42
CA ALA A 743 -25.66 -4.01 39.41
C ALA A 743 -25.82 -5.41 38.79
N VAL A 744 -24.87 -5.84 37.95
CA VAL A 744 -24.85 -7.17 37.31
C VAL A 744 -23.93 -8.11 38.03
N GLN A 745 -22.70 -7.69 38.31
CA GLN A 745 -21.69 -8.49 38.99
C GLN A 745 -20.60 -7.62 39.63
N GLU A 746 -20.25 -7.89 40.86
CA GLU A 746 -19.12 -7.27 41.55
C GLU A 746 -17.83 -7.99 41.14
N ILE A 747 -17.06 -7.42 40.23
CA ILE A 747 -15.80 -7.98 39.74
C ILE A 747 -14.67 -6.97 39.86
N THR A 748 -13.44 -7.44 39.77
CA THR A 748 -12.23 -6.60 39.91
C THR A 748 -11.44 -6.48 38.62
N SER A 749 -11.77 -7.25 37.62
CA SER A 749 -11.14 -7.15 36.26
C SER A 749 -12.15 -7.49 35.19
N ALA A 750 -12.07 -6.81 34.05
CA ALA A 750 -12.90 -7.05 32.89
C ALA A 750 -12.19 -6.59 31.60
N GLU A 751 -12.49 -7.27 30.50
CA GLU A 751 -12.25 -6.76 29.15
C GLU A 751 -13.38 -5.79 28.81
N ILE A 752 -13.01 -4.57 28.38
CA ILE A 752 -13.97 -3.53 27.98
C ILE A 752 -13.58 -3.02 26.59
N GLY A 753 -14.53 -3.00 25.65
CA GLY A 753 -14.30 -2.61 24.27
C GLY A 753 -15.60 -2.54 23.48
N TYR A 754 -15.52 -2.70 22.16
CA TYR A 754 -16.68 -2.72 21.28
C TYR A 754 -16.87 -4.11 20.69
N SER A 755 -18.10 -4.62 20.73
CA SER A 755 -18.44 -5.85 19.99
C SER A 755 -18.47 -5.60 18.48
N PHE A 756 -18.22 -6.62 17.72
CA PHE A 756 -18.35 -6.64 16.26
C PHE A 756 -19.34 -7.71 15.82
N ASN A 757 -19.92 -7.52 14.63
CA ASN A 757 -20.87 -8.47 14.08
C ASN A 757 -20.17 -9.77 13.72
N VAL A 758 -20.81 -10.92 13.98
CA VAL A 758 -20.32 -12.25 13.60
C VAL A 758 -21.47 -12.98 12.93
N GLU A 759 -21.33 -13.24 11.62
CA GLU A 759 -22.37 -13.80 10.81
C GLU A 759 -21.83 -14.78 9.76
N ALA A 760 -22.46 -15.94 9.67
CA ALA A 760 -22.31 -16.86 8.54
C ALA A 760 -23.68 -17.25 8.02
N GLU A 761 -23.92 -17.10 6.73
CA GLU A 761 -25.17 -17.49 6.07
C GLU A 761 -24.87 -18.43 4.91
N THR A 762 -25.50 -19.61 4.93
CA THR A 762 -25.35 -20.58 3.84
C THR A 762 -25.98 -20.06 2.54
N LEU A 763 -25.57 -20.58 1.41
CA LEU A 763 -26.39 -20.49 0.20
C LEU A 763 -27.74 -21.17 0.45
N PRO A 764 -28.80 -20.88 -0.33
CA PRO A 764 -30.09 -21.58 -0.20
C PRO A 764 -29.92 -23.08 -0.18
N VAL A 765 -30.40 -23.74 0.89
CA VAL A 765 -30.19 -25.16 1.06
C VAL A 765 -31.02 -25.92 0.01
N ASP A 766 -30.33 -26.53 -0.93
CA ASP A 766 -30.96 -27.31 -2.01
C ASP A 766 -30.63 -28.81 -1.89
N ALA A 767 -31.55 -29.64 -2.33
CA ALA A 767 -31.39 -31.09 -2.34
C ALA A 767 -31.88 -31.66 -3.67
N GLN A 768 -31.12 -32.56 -4.23
CA GLN A 768 -31.54 -33.32 -5.37
C GLN A 768 -32.39 -34.51 -4.91
N VAL A 769 -33.62 -34.59 -5.37
CA VAL A 769 -34.54 -35.71 -5.16
C VAL A 769 -34.76 -36.44 -6.48
N VAL A 770 -35.42 -37.64 -6.43
CA VAL A 770 -35.67 -38.44 -7.61
C VAL A 770 -36.42 -37.68 -8.73
N GLY A 771 -37.14 -36.61 -8.39
CA GLY A 771 -37.86 -35.73 -9.32
C GLY A 771 -37.07 -34.51 -9.85
N GLY A 772 -35.82 -34.35 -9.48
CA GLY A 772 -34.98 -33.17 -9.84
C GLY A 772 -34.63 -32.28 -8.65
N PRO A 773 -34.02 -31.10 -8.86
CA PRO A 773 -33.71 -30.15 -7.80
C PRO A 773 -34.97 -29.55 -7.20
N LEU A 774 -34.93 -29.19 -5.93
CA LEU A 774 -36.04 -28.54 -5.21
C LEU A 774 -36.04 -27.01 -5.39
N THR A 775 -35.18 -26.47 -6.22
CA THR A 775 -35.06 -25.03 -6.48
C THR A 775 -36.40 -24.43 -6.92
N GLY A 776 -36.79 -23.30 -6.26
CA GLY A 776 -38.05 -22.61 -6.55
C GLY A 776 -39.30 -23.24 -5.93
N GLN A 777 -39.19 -24.36 -5.21
CA GLN A 777 -40.30 -24.92 -4.45
C GLN A 777 -40.25 -24.51 -2.98
N PRO A 778 -41.38 -24.21 -2.33
CA PRO A 778 -41.42 -23.95 -0.91
C PRO A 778 -40.94 -25.16 -0.09
N ARG A 779 -39.96 -24.96 0.74
CA ARG A 779 -39.38 -25.97 1.63
C ARG A 779 -39.04 -25.38 3.01
N ALA A 780 -38.99 -26.24 4.01
CA ALA A 780 -38.68 -25.84 5.37
C ALA A 780 -37.40 -26.49 5.86
N ILE A 781 -36.52 -25.73 6.51
CA ILE A 781 -35.44 -26.29 7.33
C ILE A 781 -36.02 -26.52 8.73
N ASN A 782 -36.29 -27.77 9.06
CA ASN A 782 -36.91 -28.12 10.35
C ASN A 782 -35.92 -28.25 11.46
N ARG A 783 -34.68 -28.63 11.13
CA ARG A 783 -33.65 -28.89 12.10
C ARG A 783 -32.26 -28.59 11.50
N VAL A 784 -31.43 -27.95 12.29
CA VAL A 784 -30.02 -27.77 12.00
C VAL A 784 -29.22 -28.40 13.12
N ILE A 785 -28.21 -29.18 12.77
CA ILE A 785 -27.25 -29.77 13.71
C ILE A 785 -25.93 -29.08 13.44
N LEU A 786 -25.40 -28.36 14.42
CA LEU A 786 -24.05 -27.80 14.41
C LEU A 786 -23.08 -28.70 15.16
N ASP A 787 -21.92 -28.95 14.61
CA ASP A 787 -20.79 -29.55 15.31
C ASP A 787 -19.93 -28.43 15.82
N LEU A 788 -19.93 -28.22 17.13
CA LEU A 788 -19.30 -27.11 17.83
C LEU A 788 -18.02 -27.57 18.53
N ASN A 789 -17.06 -26.66 18.63
CA ASN A 789 -15.86 -26.84 19.46
C ASN A 789 -15.67 -25.63 20.35
N SER A 790 -15.55 -25.85 21.68
CA SER A 790 -15.26 -24.82 22.68
C SER A 790 -16.10 -23.53 22.52
N THR A 791 -17.39 -23.67 22.21
CA THR A 791 -18.30 -22.58 21.88
C THR A 791 -19.07 -22.09 23.10
N LEU A 792 -19.13 -20.76 23.28
CA LEU A 792 -19.83 -20.07 24.37
C LEU A 792 -21.08 -19.29 23.90
N SER A 793 -21.19 -18.97 22.61
CA SER A 793 -22.32 -18.20 22.09
C SER A 793 -22.54 -18.49 20.62
N VAL A 794 -23.73 -18.98 20.28
CA VAL A 794 -24.19 -19.15 18.88
C VAL A 794 -25.71 -19.08 18.82
N SER A 795 -26.22 -18.56 17.74
CA SER A 795 -27.64 -18.54 17.39
C SER A 795 -27.82 -18.99 15.96
N VAL A 796 -28.83 -19.80 15.69
CA VAL A 796 -29.21 -20.29 14.36
C VAL A 796 -30.61 -19.81 14.01
N ASN A 797 -30.73 -18.96 12.98
CA ASN A 797 -31.98 -18.31 12.57
C ASN A 797 -32.75 -17.69 13.77
N GLY A 798 -32.03 -17.04 14.70
CA GLY A 798 -32.59 -16.42 15.89
C GLY A 798 -32.81 -17.37 17.08
N THR A 799 -32.56 -18.69 16.92
CA THR A 799 -32.64 -19.67 18.03
C THR A 799 -31.28 -19.78 18.70
N ALA A 800 -31.18 -19.32 19.95
CA ALA A 800 -29.92 -19.29 20.72
C ALA A 800 -29.55 -20.66 21.29
N LEU A 801 -28.24 -20.95 21.38
CA LEU A 801 -27.70 -22.04 22.16
C LEU A 801 -27.91 -21.77 23.67
N VAL A 802 -28.52 -22.71 24.37
CA VAL A 802 -28.74 -22.64 25.81
C VAL A 802 -27.60 -23.35 26.54
N ILE A 803 -26.64 -22.60 27.05
CA ILE A 803 -25.48 -23.14 27.79
C ILE A 803 -25.82 -23.31 29.27
N ARG A 804 -26.57 -22.36 29.85
CA ARG A 804 -27.00 -22.42 31.27
C ARG A 804 -28.49 -22.71 31.34
N GLN A 805 -28.85 -23.74 32.11
CA GLN A 805 -30.24 -24.04 32.43
C GLN A 805 -30.73 -23.20 33.62
N VAL A 806 -32.02 -23.12 33.86
CA VAL A 806 -32.64 -22.32 34.91
C VAL A 806 -32.10 -22.70 36.31
N ASN A 807 -31.61 -23.92 36.49
CA ASN A 807 -31.07 -24.42 37.76
C ASN A 807 -29.54 -24.31 37.87
N SER A 808 -28.88 -23.68 36.91
CA SER A 808 -27.42 -23.56 36.93
C SER A 808 -26.97 -22.58 37.99
N ASN A 809 -25.82 -22.86 38.62
CA ASN A 809 -25.17 -21.91 39.48
C ASN A 809 -24.54 -20.78 38.66
N PHE A 810 -25.11 -19.58 38.73
CA PHE A 810 -24.64 -18.41 37.99
C PHE A 810 -23.31 -17.84 38.52
N SER A 811 -22.84 -18.26 39.69
CA SER A 811 -21.53 -17.86 40.22
C SER A 811 -20.35 -18.65 39.65
N THR A 812 -20.60 -19.72 38.91
CA THR A 812 -19.53 -20.47 38.22
C THR A 812 -19.37 -20.02 36.78
N ALA A 813 -18.12 -19.99 36.27
CA ALA A 813 -17.82 -19.69 34.89
C ALA A 813 -18.62 -20.62 33.94
N ARG A 814 -18.97 -20.09 32.75
CA ARG A 814 -19.63 -20.92 31.72
C ARG A 814 -18.64 -21.95 31.21
N VAL A 815 -19.12 -23.17 30.99
CA VAL A 815 -18.31 -24.21 30.35
C VAL A 815 -18.59 -24.18 28.84
N PRO A 816 -17.55 -24.06 28.02
CA PRO A 816 -17.73 -24.11 26.57
C PRO A 816 -18.32 -25.44 26.09
N VAL A 817 -19.22 -25.39 25.12
CA VAL A 817 -19.85 -26.56 24.52
C VAL A 817 -18.96 -27.12 23.41
N THR A 818 -18.72 -28.45 23.47
CA THR A 818 -18.06 -29.20 22.41
C THR A 818 -18.94 -30.40 22.06
N GLY A 819 -19.24 -30.57 20.77
CA GLY A 819 -20.07 -31.64 20.24
C GLY A 819 -21.21 -31.15 19.38
N LYS A 820 -22.19 -32.05 19.13
CA LYS A 820 -23.30 -31.80 18.19
C LYS A 820 -24.50 -31.24 18.95
N GLU A 821 -24.88 -30.01 18.59
CA GLU A 821 -26.03 -29.30 19.12
C GLU A 821 -27.15 -29.17 18.06
N GLU A 822 -28.41 -29.35 18.51
CA GLU A 822 -29.59 -29.37 17.65
C GLU A 822 -30.40 -28.08 17.81
N PHE A 823 -30.67 -27.42 16.70
CA PHE A 823 -31.56 -26.25 16.61
C PHE A 823 -32.81 -26.58 15.79
N ARG A 824 -33.97 -26.36 16.36
CA ARG A 824 -35.24 -26.55 15.68
C ARG A 824 -35.75 -25.24 15.11
N LEU A 825 -36.04 -25.24 13.83
CA LEU A 825 -36.49 -24.09 13.08
C LEU A 825 -37.89 -24.24 12.58
N LEU A 826 -38.55 -23.10 12.34
CA LEU A 826 -39.93 -23.05 11.81
C LEU A 826 -39.94 -22.15 10.58
N GLY A 827 -40.86 -22.45 9.65
CA GLY A 827 -41.11 -21.62 8.48
C GLY A 827 -40.84 -22.33 7.16
N TYR A 828 -41.48 -21.84 6.10
CA TYR A 828 -41.29 -22.27 4.71
C TYR A 828 -40.76 -21.09 3.91
N SER A 829 -39.84 -21.37 3.01
CA SER A 829 -39.27 -20.41 2.05
C SER A 829 -38.97 -21.10 0.73
N THR A 830 -38.98 -20.36 -0.36
CA THR A 830 -38.46 -20.84 -1.66
C THR A 830 -36.95 -20.92 -1.66
N ASP A 831 -36.28 -20.08 -0.86
CA ASP A 831 -34.82 -19.98 -0.73
C ASP A 831 -34.40 -20.01 0.75
N PRO A 832 -34.60 -21.16 1.46
CA PRO A 832 -34.28 -21.26 2.88
C PRO A 832 -32.77 -21.30 3.09
N THR A 833 -32.27 -20.40 3.94
CA THR A 833 -30.87 -20.33 4.35
C THR A 833 -30.72 -20.67 5.83
N VAL A 834 -29.54 -21.13 6.22
CA VAL A 834 -29.13 -21.24 7.62
C VAL A 834 -28.26 -20.04 7.94
N LYS A 835 -28.79 -19.17 8.78
CA LYS A 835 -28.08 -17.99 9.27
C LYS A 835 -27.55 -18.24 10.67
N ILE A 836 -26.24 -18.23 10.82
CA ILE A 836 -25.53 -18.39 12.08
C ILE A 836 -25.06 -17.00 12.53
N THR A 837 -25.43 -16.63 13.75
CA THR A 837 -25.05 -15.35 14.36
C THR A 837 -24.59 -15.55 15.80
N GLN A 838 -24.07 -14.51 16.39
CA GLN A 838 -23.66 -14.50 17.78
C GLN A 838 -24.50 -13.51 18.59
N ILE A 839 -24.89 -13.87 19.81
CA ILE A 839 -25.65 -12.99 20.71
C ILE A 839 -24.72 -12.28 21.66
N SER A 840 -23.68 -12.96 22.10
CA SER A 840 -22.68 -12.44 23.02
C SER A 840 -21.29 -12.56 22.35
N PRO A 841 -20.40 -11.56 22.48
CA PRO A 841 -19.08 -11.55 21.86
C PRO A 841 -18.11 -12.49 22.58
N LEU A 842 -18.37 -13.79 22.50
CA LEU A 842 -17.60 -14.84 23.16
C LEU A 842 -17.08 -15.86 22.14
N ALA A 843 -16.27 -16.83 22.57
CA ALA A 843 -15.70 -17.85 21.70
C ALA A 843 -16.75 -18.62 20.90
N LEU A 844 -16.49 -18.81 19.60
CA LEU A 844 -17.33 -19.56 18.67
C LEU A 844 -16.47 -20.28 17.63
N GLN A 845 -16.58 -21.61 17.60
CA GLN A 845 -16.01 -22.44 16.56
C GLN A 845 -17.02 -23.47 16.08
N ILE A 846 -17.19 -23.58 14.78
CA ILE A 846 -18.11 -24.48 14.09
C ILE A 846 -17.28 -25.40 13.20
N ASN A 847 -17.34 -26.72 13.45
CA ASN A 847 -16.62 -27.70 12.62
C ASN A 847 -17.43 -28.12 11.39
N GLY A 848 -18.75 -28.07 11.49
CA GLY A 848 -19.61 -28.44 10.37
C GLY A 848 -21.09 -28.26 10.70
N LEU A 849 -21.93 -28.40 9.65
CA LEU A 849 -23.36 -28.17 9.72
C LEU A 849 -24.11 -29.24 8.90
N VAL A 850 -25.23 -29.73 9.45
CA VAL A 850 -26.20 -30.61 8.74
C VAL A 850 -27.58 -29.99 8.86
N ALA A 851 -28.23 -29.72 7.73
CA ALA A 851 -29.62 -29.25 7.68
C ALA A 851 -30.59 -30.38 7.31
N GLU A 852 -31.72 -30.50 8.07
CA GLU A 852 -32.82 -31.39 7.73
C GLU A 852 -33.93 -30.58 7.04
N VAL A 853 -34.15 -30.85 5.75
CA VAL A 853 -35.09 -30.14 4.90
C VAL A 853 -36.34 -30.98 4.71
N ALA A 854 -37.52 -30.36 4.87
CA ALA A 854 -38.84 -30.92 4.55
C ALA A 854 -39.45 -30.21 3.34
N PHE A 855 -40.06 -30.94 2.42
CA PHE A 855 -40.66 -30.47 1.17
C PHE A 855 -41.93 -31.21 0.80
#